data_f50cf744cda7c0ba6aaf2acba523955a
#
_entry.id   f50cf744cda7c0ba6aaf2acba523955a
#
_cell.length_a   1.000
_cell.length_b   1.000
_cell.length_c   1.000
_cell.angle_alpha   90.00
_cell.angle_beta   90.00
_cell.angle_gamma   90.00
#
_symmetry.space_group_name_H-M   'P 1'
#
loop_
_entity.id
_entity.type
_entity.pdbx_description
1 polymer ?
#
loop_
_entity_poly.entity_id
_entity_poly.type
_entity_poly.pdbx_seq_one_letter_code
_entity_poly.pdbx_strand_id
1 'polypeptide(L)'
;MPSPSDQASVSRQKTGARSATEARLSRQRKPLDLAVDDWQRGLRRQFGREQPFELENLGDEPVFSEFSVYNPSRRSRYRVWIRGGETGDNHCTCPDFATNDLGTCKHIEFTLARIAAQPAGRDELAAGFRGTFSELFLDYAGQRRVRLRPGSAFPDELHTLASELFDADAGWQLPVARFADLTDFLVRVRASGHELRCAEDALAFIAEVRDGEQRRATLDAAYPLGADSPQLAGLLKTALYPYQRAGALFAARAGRALIGDEMGLGKTVQAIAAVELFARHFAAERVLIVCPTSLKHQWEREMARFTERRVCVIGGGRAVRQQRYAQDDFCKIANYETISRDLDLIDAWTPDVVIVDEAQRIKNWNTIAARALKRIASPFAVVLTGTPLENRLEELISIVQFVDQHRLGPTWRLLDEHQKRDENGRVVGYQALDRIGQTLAPIMLRRRKAEVLEQLPERVDSTLFMPMSPLQADHHEENRAQVARIVQRWRQSGFLSEKDQLRLQCALQNMRMSCNSSFLLDHETDDGFKADELMTLLDDILSEPSAKVVVFSQWQRTHELIVRRLLERDWQHVFFHGGVPGDKRGELVDRFNNDADCRVFLSTDAGGVGLNLQHAAAVVVNMDLPWNPAVLEQRIGRVHRLGQTRGVQVINLVARGTIEESMLSVLAFKKSLFSGVFDDGASEITLHGSRLSKFMETVEQVSGAMSQQTIDAESDDAEALDALSATDGEAEAASKRVAATDSAAAPAELPTEMPATPDNHAEAAAEPAAEATNAPVAAHQPDDAGAAIDRAPPGGPHTTADPWAPLLGAGIQLLGELAAAAQGERESPWVRRDPQTGERYLRLPVPDAQTVQRLAEGLLGLLGGGRR
;
A
#
# COMPACT_ATOMS: atom_id res chain seq x y z
N MET A 1 -70.06 -66.45 -10.27
CA MET A 1 -69.52 -65.58 -11.30
C MET A 1 -69.18 -64.35 -10.62
N PRO A 2 -67.97 -63.96 -10.47
CA PRO A 2 -67.22 -62.95 -11.20
C PRO A 2 -65.75 -63.30 -11.31
N SER A 3 -65.18 -62.81 -12.31
CA SER A 3 -63.71 -62.56 -12.53
C SER A 3 -63.47 -61.12 -12.49
N PRO A 4 -62.27 -60.58 -12.62
CA PRO A 4 -60.91 -61.16 -12.69
C PRO A 4 -59.81 -60.38 -11.94
N SER A 5 -58.70 -61.05 -11.72
CA SER A 5 -57.31 -60.73 -11.84
C SER A 5 -56.79 -59.30 -11.60
N ASP A 6 -56.09 -59.12 -10.48
CA ASP A 6 -55.15 -58.08 -10.28
C ASP A 6 -53.73 -58.62 -10.47
N GLN A 7 -53.01 -58.09 -11.47
CA GLN A 7 -51.58 -58.27 -11.66
C GLN A 7 -50.83 -57.17 -10.90
N ALA A 8 -50.20 -57.55 -9.79
CA ALA A 8 -49.33 -56.71 -9.07
C ALA A 8 -47.99 -56.50 -9.83
N SER A 9 -47.74 -55.27 -10.31
CA SER A 9 -46.44 -54.85 -10.85
C SER A 9 -45.46 -54.57 -9.70
N VAL A 10 -44.46 -55.46 -9.56
CA VAL A 10 -43.37 -55.29 -8.64
C VAL A 10 -42.45 -54.15 -9.19
N SER A 11 -42.56 -52.94 -8.63
CA SER A 11 -41.61 -51.87 -8.87
C SER A 11 -40.30 -52.14 -8.10
N ARG A 12 -39.23 -52.45 -8.83
CA ARG A 12 -37.86 -52.49 -8.28
C ARG A 12 -37.48 -51.09 -7.78
N GLN A 13 -37.55 -50.89 -6.46
CA GLN A 13 -36.86 -49.77 -5.81
C GLN A 13 -35.35 -49.95 -5.98
N LYS A 14 -34.76 -49.12 -6.83
CA LYS A 14 -33.31 -48.86 -6.85
C LYS A 14 -32.96 -48.05 -5.59
N THR A 15 -32.51 -48.70 -4.56
CA THR A 15 -31.83 -48.10 -3.42
C THR A 15 -30.42 -47.63 -3.88
N GLY A 16 -30.36 -46.53 -4.55
CA GLY A 16 -29.13 -45.80 -4.72
C GLY A 16 -28.97 -44.89 -3.51
N ALA A 17 -28.09 -45.23 -2.58
CA ALA A 17 -27.63 -44.29 -1.55
C ALA A 17 -26.95 -43.13 -2.25
N ARG A 18 -27.68 -42.04 -2.47
CA ARG A 18 -27.06 -40.74 -2.79
C ARG A 18 -26.32 -40.30 -1.52
N SER A 19 -24.99 -40.32 -1.54
CA SER A 19 -24.20 -39.61 -0.55
C SER A 19 -24.75 -38.18 -0.46
N ALA A 20 -25.13 -37.75 0.72
CA ALA A 20 -25.55 -36.40 0.96
C ALA A 20 -24.38 -35.50 0.53
N THR A 21 -24.53 -34.84 -0.60
CA THR A 21 -23.56 -33.85 -1.07
C THR A 21 -23.66 -32.71 -0.06
N GLU A 22 -22.67 -32.54 0.80
CA GLU A 22 -22.58 -31.38 1.70
C GLU A 22 -22.89 -30.12 0.90
N ALA A 23 -23.85 -29.32 1.37
CA ALA A 23 -24.25 -28.10 0.68
C ALA A 23 -23.06 -27.18 0.56
N ARG A 24 -22.78 -26.70 -0.65
CA ARG A 24 -21.64 -25.81 -0.93
C ARG A 24 -21.74 -24.50 -0.16
N LEU A 25 -20.78 -24.20 0.68
CA LEU A 25 -20.72 -22.97 1.46
C LEU A 25 -20.46 -21.76 0.56
N SER A 26 -21.21 -20.69 0.78
CA SER A 26 -20.96 -19.39 0.13
C SER A 26 -19.65 -18.80 0.62
N ARG A 27 -18.86 -18.27 -0.30
CA ARG A 27 -17.60 -17.55 0.04
C ARG A 27 -17.82 -16.12 0.53
N GLN A 28 -18.97 -15.55 0.24
CA GLN A 28 -19.29 -14.15 0.52
C GLN A 28 -20.29 -13.98 1.66
N ARG A 29 -21.10 -14.97 1.94
CA ARG A 29 -22.17 -14.90 2.92
C ARG A 29 -22.04 -16.04 3.92
N LYS A 30 -21.82 -15.70 5.18
CA LYS A 30 -21.77 -16.63 6.29
C LYS A 30 -23.18 -17.19 6.52
N PRO A 31 -23.37 -18.52 6.64
CA PRO A 31 -24.62 -19.11 7.12
C PRO A 31 -24.96 -18.60 8.52
N LEU A 32 -26.22 -18.39 8.80
CA LEU A 32 -26.68 -17.85 10.09
C LEU A 32 -26.46 -18.82 11.25
N ASP A 33 -26.47 -20.11 10.97
CA ASP A 33 -26.35 -21.24 11.90
C ASP A 33 -24.89 -21.64 12.19
N LEU A 34 -23.92 -21.05 11.51
CA LEU A 34 -22.50 -21.37 11.71
C LEU A 34 -21.76 -20.27 12.43
N ALA A 35 -20.89 -20.64 13.38
CA ALA A 35 -19.86 -19.73 13.89
C ALA A 35 -18.92 -19.32 12.77
N VAL A 36 -18.32 -18.13 12.87
CA VAL A 36 -17.45 -17.62 11.81
C VAL A 36 -16.22 -18.51 11.59
N ASP A 37 -15.64 -19.03 12.65
CA ASP A 37 -14.50 -19.95 12.60
C ASP A 37 -14.85 -21.25 11.89
N ASP A 38 -16.02 -21.84 12.18
CA ASP A 38 -16.47 -23.09 11.56
C ASP A 38 -16.81 -22.89 10.09
N TRP A 39 -17.42 -21.76 9.74
CA TRP A 39 -17.61 -21.39 8.35
C TRP A 39 -16.28 -21.27 7.62
N GLN A 40 -15.29 -20.62 8.22
CA GLN A 40 -13.96 -20.43 7.63
C GLN A 40 -13.18 -21.76 7.51
N ARG A 41 -13.29 -22.69 8.50
CA ARG A 41 -12.77 -24.07 8.40
C ARG A 41 -13.46 -24.82 7.28
N GLY A 42 -14.80 -24.74 7.21
CA GLY A 42 -15.58 -25.34 6.14
C GLY A 42 -15.19 -24.86 4.75
N LEU A 43 -14.92 -23.56 4.58
CA LEU A 43 -14.42 -23.00 3.33
C LEU A 43 -13.05 -23.55 2.95
N ARG A 44 -12.09 -23.74 3.89
CA ARG A 44 -10.79 -24.34 3.61
C ARG A 44 -10.91 -25.80 3.21
N ARG A 45 -11.80 -26.53 3.89
CA ARG A 45 -12.13 -27.93 3.54
C ARG A 45 -12.73 -28.04 2.14
N GLN A 46 -13.72 -27.21 1.84
CA GLN A 46 -14.33 -27.16 0.50
C GLN A 46 -13.29 -26.80 -0.56
N PHE A 47 -12.48 -25.76 -0.32
CA PHE A 47 -11.47 -25.31 -1.26
C PHE A 47 -10.37 -26.35 -1.47
N GLY A 48 -9.93 -27.02 -0.41
CA GLY A 48 -8.96 -28.13 -0.49
C GLY A 48 -9.45 -29.25 -1.39
N ARG A 49 -10.74 -29.64 -1.28
CA ARG A 49 -11.37 -30.69 -2.12
C ARG A 49 -11.53 -30.28 -3.59
N GLU A 50 -11.74 -29.00 -3.88
CA GLU A 50 -12.00 -28.44 -5.22
C GLU A 50 -10.74 -28.18 -6.04
N GLN A 51 -9.57 -28.00 -5.40
CA GLN A 51 -8.34 -27.61 -6.10
C GLN A 51 -7.58 -28.82 -6.65
N PRO A 52 -6.97 -28.69 -7.83
CA PRO A 52 -6.15 -29.74 -8.44
C PRO A 52 -4.74 -29.75 -7.83
N PHE A 53 -4.65 -29.91 -6.51
CA PHE A 53 -3.35 -30.05 -5.86
C PHE A 53 -2.74 -31.43 -6.13
N GLU A 54 -1.42 -31.50 -6.19
CA GLU A 54 -0.63 -32.70 -6.26
C GLU A 54 -0.01 -32.98 -4.90
N LEU A 55 -0.08 -34.23 -4.45
CA LEU A 55 0.42 -34.71 -3.16
C LEU A 55 1.58 -35.67 -3.36
N GLU A 56 2.68 -35.41 -2.69
CA GLU A 56 3.87 -36.26 -2.63
C GLU A 56 4.18 -36.52 -1.15
N ASN A 57 4.33 -37.78 -0.75
CA ASN A 57 4.79 -38.11 0.60
C ASN A 57 6.32 -38.02 0.62
N LEU A 58 6.86 -37.25 1.52
CA LEU A 58 8.31 -37.01 1.67
C LEU A 58 8.93 -37.89 2.77
N GLY A 59 8.12 -38.51 3.63
CA GLY A 59 8.58 -39.39 4.69
C GLY A 59 8.25 -40.85 4.40
N ASP A 60 8.58 -41.73 5.35
CA ASP A 60 8.46 -43.17 5.21
C ASP A 60 7.06 -43.72 5.61
N GLU A 61 6.36 -42.98 6.47
CA GLU A 61 5.05 -43.40 6.97
C GLU A 61 3.91 -42.99 6.02
N PRO A 62 2.87 -43.85 5.83
CA PRO A 62 1.82 -43.53 4.86
C PRO A 62 0.85 -42.43 5.31
N VAL A 63 0.65 -42.23 6.60
CA VAL A 63 -0.34 -41.31 7.16
C VAL A 63 0.29 -40.20 7.99
N PHE A 64 1.00 -40.57 9.07
CA PHE A 64 1.62 -39.56 9.96
C PHE A 64 3.00 -39.16 9.47
N SER A 65 3.03 -38.44 8.38
CA SER A 65 4.25 -38.16 7.62
C SER A 65 4.36 -36.67 7.29
N GLU A 66 5.44 -36.33 6.60
CA GLU A 66 5.62 -35.05 5.93
C GLU A 66 5.20 -35.18 4.48
N PHE A 67 4.38 -34.25 4.01
CA PHE A 67 3.88 -34.22 2.65
C PHE A 67 4.28 -32.93 1.94
N SER A 68 4.49 -33.02 0.63
CA SER A 68 4.62 -31.88 -0.26
C SER A 68 3.33 -31.68 -1.04
N VAL A 69 2.72 -30.51 -0.91
CA VAL A 69 1.51 -30.13 -1.66
C VAL A 69 1.89 -29.09 -2.70
N TYR A 70 1.77 -29.46 -3.96
CA TYR A 70 2.07 -28.60 -5.09
C TYR A 70 0.77 -28.05 -5.72
N ASN A 71 0.76 -26.77 -6.00
CA ASN A 71 -0.31 -26.11 -6.73
C ASN A 71 0.13 -25.81 -8.17
N PRO A 72 -0.32 -26.56 -9.19
CA PRO A 72 0.09 -26.37 -10.59
C PRO A 72 -0.28 -24.98 -11.13
N SER A 73 -1.45 -24.47 -10.76
CA SER A 73 -1.96 -23.18 -11.25
C SER A 73 -1.14 -21.98 -10.78
N ARG A 74 -0.51 -22.07 -9.60
CA ARG A 74 0.29 -20.98 -9.00
C ARG A 74 1.78 -21.31 -8.94
N ARG A 75 2.18 -22.51 -9.33
CA ARG A 75 3.56 -23.01 -9.23
C ARG A 75 4.15 -22.86 -7.83
N SER A 76 3.34 -23.06 -6.80
CA SER A 76 3.73 -22.96 -5.40
C SER A 76 3.71 -24.33 -4.73
N ARG A 77 4.70 -24.57 -3.88
CA ARG A 77 4.86 -25.82 -3.14
C ARG A 77 4.91 -25.51 -1.64
N TYR A 78 4.20 -26.29 -0.83
CA TYR A 78 4.16 -26.14 0.62
C TYR A 78 4.35 -27.50 1.28
N ARG A 79 4.98 -27.52 2.44
CA ARG A 79 5.15 -28.70 3.28
C ARG A 79 3.98 -28.80 4.25
N VAL A 80 3.49 -29.99 4.47
CA VAL A 80 2.38 -30.31 5.37
C VAL A 80 2.80 -31.49 6.24
N TRP A 81 2.73 -31.34 7.55
CA TRP A 81 2.95 -32.43 8.52
C TRP A 81 1.60 -32.86 9.07
N ILE A 82 1.28 -34.16 8.92
CA ILE A 82 0.09 -34.76 9.49
C ILE A 82 0.47 -35.49 10.77
N ARG A 83 -0.20 -35.13 11.88
CA ARG A 83 0.01 -35.67 13.22
C ARG A 83 -1.31 -36.10 13.90
N GLY A 84 -2.44 -35.80 13.28
CA GLY A 84 -3.74 -36.14 13.78
C GLY A 84 -4.88 -35.80 12.84
N GLY A 85 -6.11 -36.21 13.21
CA GLY A 85 -7.32 -35.83 12.51
C GLY A 85 -7.94 -34.54 13.01
N GLU A 86 -7.50 -34.06 14.17
CA GLU A 86 -8.08 -32.90 14.84
C GLU A 86 -7.46 -31.56 14.35
N THR A 87 -8.20 -30.48 14.55
CA THR A 87 -7.73 -29.14 14.26
C THR A 87 -6.64 -28.74 15.25
N GLY A 88 -5.48 -28.27 14.74
CA GLY A 88 -4.33 -27.91 15.57
C GLY A 88 -3.28 -29.01 15.71
N ASP A 89 -3.58 -30.26 15.32
CA ASP A 89 -2.60 -31.34 15.32
C ASP A 89 -1.56 -31.21 14.20
N ASN A 90 -1.93 -30.60 13.11
CA ASN A 90 -1.21 -30.60 11.85
C ASN A 90 -0.54 -29.23 11.60
N HIS A 91 0.49 -29.25 10.77
CA HIS A 91 1.22 -28.03 10.42
C HIS A 91 1.35 -27.87 8.91
N CYS A 92 1.42 -26.60 8.44
CA CYS A 92 1.64 -26.27 7.03
C CYS A 92 2.48 -24.97 6.91
N THR A 93 3.45 -24.99 6.02
CA THR A 93 4.30 -23.79 5.76
C THR A 93 3.61 -22.68 4.96
N CYS A 94 2.33 -22.79 4.63
CA CYS A 94 1.65 -21.77 3.84
C CYS A 94 1.27 -20.55 4.68
N PRO A 95 1.28 -19.33 4.08
CA PRO A 95 0.91 -18.09 4.79
C PRO A 95 -0.52 -18.11 5.34
N ASP A 96 -1.48 -18.78 4.68
CA ASP A 96 -2.84 -18.91 5.18
C ASP A 96 -2.88 -19.64 6.53
N PHE A 97 -2.10 -20.71 6.68
CA PHE A 97 -2.02 -21.45 7.95
C PHE A 97 -1.44 -20.60 9.08
N ALA A 98 -0.35 -19.90 8.79
CA ALA A 98 0.35 -19.08 9.78
C ALA A 98 -0.46 -17.89 10.30
N THR A 99 -1.49 -17.40 9.56
CA THR A 99 -2.17 -16.14 9.88
C THR A 99 -3.68 -16.24 10.02
N ASN A 100 -4.26 -17.44 9.93
CA ASN A 100 -5.72 -17.59 9.96
C ASN A 100 -6.32 -17.97 11.31
N ASP A 101 -5.50 -18.31 12.30
CA ASP A 101 -5.87 -18.74 13.66
C ASP A 101 -6.87 -19.92 13.71
N LEU A 102 -6.97 -20.72 12.64
CA LEU A 102 -7.93 -21.82 12.56
C LEU A 102 -7.32 -23.17 12.91
N GLY A 103 -5.98 -23.27 12.98
CA GLY A 103 -5.26 -24.52 13.16
C GLY A 103 -5.35 -25.46 11.95
N THR A 104 -5.87 -24.98 10.81
CA THR A 104 -5.95 -25.71 9.55
C THR A 104 -5.87 -24.76 8.35
N CYS A 105 -5.61 -25.34 7.16
CA CYS A 105 -5.64 -24.62 5.90
C CYS A 105 -6.07 -25.57 4.77
N LYS A 106 -6.32 -25.00 3.59
CA LYS A 106 -6.70 -25.78 2.41
C LYS A 106 -5.74 -26.93 2.04
N HIS A 107 -4.44 -26.80 2.36
CA HIS A 107 -3.45 -27.83 2.06
C HIS A 107 -3.54 -29.00 3.04
N ILE A 108 -3.69 -28.70 4.34
CA ILE A 108 -3.96 -29.71 5.38
C ILE A 108 -5.27 -30.44 5.05
N GLU A 109 -6.36 -29.72 4.81
CA GLU A 109 -7.67 -30.30 4.49
C GLU A 109 -7.64 -31.15 3.21
N PHE A 110 -6.86 -30.75 2.20
CA PHE A 110 -6.63 -31.55 1.01
C PHE A 110 -5.88 -32.85 1.34
N THR A 111 -4.79 -32.76 2.12
CA THR A 111 -3.96 -33.91 2.51
C THR A 111 -4.80 -34.93 3.32
N LEU A 112 -5.50 -34.43 4.36
CA LEU A 112 -6.39 -35.25 5.16
C LEU A 112 -7.50 -35.96 4.32
N ALA A 113 -8.10 -35.22 3.37
CA ALA A 113 -9.09 -35.79 2.48
C ALA A 113 -8.52 -36.90 1.58
N ARG A 114 -7.27 -36.75 1.11
CA ARG A 114 -6.59 -37.77 0.31
C ARG A 114 -6.24 -39.03 1.13
N ILE A 115 -5.74 -38.85 2.35
CA ILE A 115 -5.46 -39.93 3.29
C ILE A 115 -6.75 -40.64 3.65
N ALA A 116 -7.79 -39.90 4.06
CA ALA A 116 -9.08 -40.49 4.45
C ALA A 116 -9.86 -41.13 3.28
N ALA A 117 -9.50 -40.91 2.03
CA ALA A 117 -10.08 -41.62 0.90
C ALA A 117 -9.71 -43.10 0.88
N GLN A 118 -8.62 -43.48 1.52
CA GLN A 118 -8.19 -44.87 1.67
C GLN A 118 -8.69 -45.44 3.01
N PRO A 119 -9.27 -46.67 3.03
CA PRO A 119 -9.76 -47.26 4.29
C PRO A 119 -8.66 -47.36 5.35
N ALA A 120 -7.49 -47.87 5.01
CA ALA A 120 -6.36 -47.98 5.93
C ALA A 120 -5.93 -46.61 6.49
N GLY A 121 -5.96 -45.57 5.66
CA GLY A 121 -5.64 -44.21 6.12
C GLY A 121 -6.64 -43.64 7.12
N ARG A 122 -7.96 -43.96 6.96
CA ARG A 122 -8.97 -43.56 7.95
C ARG A 122 -8.78 -44.28 9.29
N ASP A 123 -8.49 -45.59 9.23
CA ASP A 123 -8.30 -46.38 10.43
C ASP A 123 -7.07 -45.93 11.22
N GLU A 124 -6.00 -45.60 10.51
CA GLU A 124 -4.78 -45.08 11.11
C GLU A 124 -4.96 -43.67 11.68
N LEU A 125 -5.64 -42.74 10.97
CA LEU A 125 -6.01 -41.43 11.53
C LEU A 125 -6.87 -41.57 12.79
N ALA A 126 -7.80 -42.52 12.83
CA ALA A 126 -8.63 -42.77 13.99
C ALA A 126 -7.86 -43.37 15.18
N ALA A 127 -6.81 -44.16 14.91
CA ALA A 127 -5.91 -44.70 15.94
C ALA A 127 -5.02 -43.64 16.60
N GLY A 128 -4.82 -42.53 15.92
CA GLY A 128 -4.02 -41.38 16.38
C GLY A 128 -2.51 -41.59 16.23
N PHE A 129 -1.80 -40.49 16.26
CA PHE A 129 -0.35 -40.44 16.14
C PHE A 129 0.33 -41.08 17.36
N ARG A 130 1.26 -42.01 17.12
CA ARG A 130 2.02 -42.73 18.15
C ARG A 130 3.54 -42.74 17.84
N GLY A 131 4.08 -41.60 17.42
CA GLY A 131 5.50 -41.47 17.17
C GLY A 131 6.34 -41.76 18.42
N THR A 132 7.53 -42.33 18.27
CA THR A 132 8.44 -42.60 19.38
C THR A 132 9.13 -41.31 19.86
N PHE A 133 9.28 -40.35 18.97
CA PHE A 133 9.88 -39.03 19.28
C PHE A 133 8.85 -38.06 19.85
N SER A 134 9.33 -37.07 20.60
CA SER A 134 8.50 -35.95 21.06
C SER A 134 8.64 -34.74 20.11
N GLU A 135 7.66 -33.84 20.09
CA GLU A 135 7.67 -32.65 19.27
C GLU A 135 7.35 -31.41 20.10
N LEU A 136 8.17 -30.37 19.94
CA LEU A 136 7.86 -28.99 20.36
C LEU A 136 7.38 -28.23 19.13
N PHE A 137 6.13 -27.75 19.13
CA PHE A 137 5.52 -27.13 17.96
C PHE A 137 4.71 -25.89 18.33
N LEU A 138 4.42 -25.06 17.33
CA LEU A 138 3.56 -23.89 17.48
C LEU A 138 2.13 -24.24 17.05
N ASP A 139 1.21 -24.14 17.99
CA ASP A 139 -0.22 -24.31 17.74
C ASP A 139 -0.82 -22.97 17.27
N TYR A 140 -1.46 -22.99 16.10
CA TYR A 140 -2.12 -21.86 15.46
C TYR A 140 -3.65 -21.89 15.59
N ALA A 141 -4.19 -22.74 16.45
CA ALA A 141 -5.62 -22.75 16.73
C ALA A 141 -5.97 -21.65 17.76
N GLY A 142 -6.32 -20.47 17.30
CA GLY A 142 -6.53 -19.28 18.13
C GLY A 142 -5.25 -18.47 18.32
N GLN A 143 -4.94 -18.07 19.54
CA GLN A 143 -3.66 -17.41 19.83
C GLN A 143 -2.51 -18.40 19.68
N ARG A 144 -1.38 -17.95 19.13
CA ARG A 144 -0.17 -18.76 18.99
C ARG A 144 0.30 -19.30 20.36
N ARG A 145 0.47 -20.60 20.47
CA ARG A 145 0.90 -21.27 21.70
C ARG A 145 1.97 -22.31 21.40
N VAL A 146 3.04 -22.30 22.17
CA VAL A 146 4.06 -23.35 22.10
C VAL A 146 3.56 -24.56 22.89
N ARG A 147 3.54 -25.73 22.26
CA ARG A 147 3.07 -26.99 22.87
C ARG A 147 4.08 -28.10 22.73
N LEU A 148 4.13 -28.97 23.72
CA LEU A 148 4.87 -30.21 23.67
C LEU A 148 3.89 -31.33 23.31
N ARG A 149 4.26 -32.20 22.37
CA ARG A 149 3.60 -33.47 22.10
C ARG A 149 4.55 -34.59 22.54
N PRO A 150 4.33 -35.21 23.72
CA PRO A 150 5.14 -36.35 24.17
C PRO A 150 4.99 -37.53 23.21
N GLY A 151 6.10 -38.17 22.86
CA GLY A 151 6.12 -39.39 22.08
C GLY A 151 5.81 -40.61 22.95
N SER A 152 5.53 -41.74 22.36
CA SER A 152 5.23 -43.02 23.06
C SER A 152 6.43 -43.56 23.81
N ALA A 153 7.67 -43.16 23.48
CA ALA A 153 8.92 -43.50 24.16
C ALA A 153 9.42 -42.40 25.09
N PHE A 154 8.56 -41.45 25.50
CA PHE A 154 8.93 -40.34 26.35
C PHE A 154 9.25 -40.87 27.78
N PRO A 155 10.48 -40.71 28.32
CA PRO A 155 10.88 -41.25 29.62
C PRO A 155 10.11 -40.63 30.78
N ASP A 156 9.80 -41.41 31.82
CA ASP A 156 9.06 -40.94 33.01
C ASP A 156 9.75 -39.76 33.70
N GLU A 157 11.11 -39.76 33.74
CA GLU A 157 11.88 -38.64 34.30
C GLU A 157 11.66 -37.34 33.54
N LEU A 158 11.62 -37.43 32.22
CA LEU A 158 11.32 -36.28 31.36
C LEU A 158 9.86 -35.90 31.43
N HIS A 159 8.97 -36.85 31.66
CA HIS A 159 7.54 -36.55 31.85
C HIS A 159 7.32 -35.70 33.11
N THR A 160 7.97 -36.03 34.20
CA THR A 160 7.94 -35.25 35.45
C THR A 160 8.47 -33.83 35.20
N LEU A 161 9.63 -33.71 34.57
CA LEU A 161 10.24 -32.44 34.25
C LEU A 161 9.39 -31.59 33.30
N ALA A 162 8.78 -32.23 32.31
CA ALA A 162 7.86 -31.56 31.37
C ALA A 162 6.60 -31.08 32.11
N SER A 163 6.07 -31.84 33.07
CA SER A 163 4.90 -31.45 33.87
C SER A 163 5.17 -30.24 34.79
N GLU A 164 6.43 -29.98 35.14
CA GLU A 164 6.83 -28.78 35.89
C GLU A 164 6.91 -27.54 35.00
N LEU A 165 7.19 -27.71 33.71
CA LEU A 165 7.42 -26.63 32.76
C LEU A 165 6.21 -26.32 31.90
N PHE A 166 5.50 -27.34 31.42
CA PHE A 166 4.35 -27.25 30.53
C PHE A 166 3.06 -27.50 31.34
N ASP A 167 2.02 -26.81 30.98
CA ASP A 167 0.67 -27.00 31.50
C ASP A 167 0.01 -28.19 30.77
N ALA A 168 -0.01 -29.36 31.45
CA ALA A 168 -0.57 -30.58 30.89
C ALA A 168 -2.10 -30.50 30.71
N ASP A 169 -2.81 -29.79 31.58
CA ASP A 169 -4.26 -29.61 31.52
C ASP A 169 -4.66 -28.69 30.34
N ALA A 170 -3.78 -27.77 30.00
CA ALA A 170 -3.91 -26.94 28.79
C ALA A 170 -3.32 -27.59 27.52
N GLY A 171 -3.18 -28.94 27.50
CA GLY A 171 -2.63 -29.70 26.37
C GLY A 171 -1.15 -29.52 26.18
N TRP A 172 -0.37 -29.59 27.27
CA TRP A 172 1.09 -29.41 27.28
C TRP A 172 1.56 -28.08 26.72
N GLN A 173 0.85 -26.98 27.04
CA GLN A 173 1.24 -25.63 26.64
C GLN A 173 2.41 -25.15 27.49
N LEU A 174 3.42 -24.56 26.84
CA LEU A 174 4.48 -23.80 27.49
C LEU A 174 3.99 -22.39 27.79
N PRO A 175 3.84 -21.99 29.06
CA PRO A 175 3.49 -20.62 29.42
C PRO A 175 4.55 -19.61 28.94
N VAL A 176 4.13 -18.47 28.43
CA VAL A 176 5.05 -17.42 27.94
C VAL A 176 6.08 -17.03 29.01
N ALA A 177 5.66 -16.89 30.28
CA ALA A 177 6.54 -16.58 31.40
C ALA A 177 7.63 -17.60 31.64
N ARG A 178 7.52 -18.82 31.07
CA ARG A 178 8.47 -19.92 31.24
C ARG A 178 9.35 -20.14 30.01
N PHE A 179 9.30 -19.28 29.01
CA PHE A 179 10.10 -19.39 27.77
C PHE A 179 11.61 -19.36 28.04
N ALA A 180 12.07 -18.69 29.11
CA ALA A 180 13.46 -18.69 29.53
C ALA A 180 13.92 -20.07 30.01
N ASP A 181 13.05 -20.83 30.68
CA ASP A 181 13.39 -22.12 31.29
C ASP A 181 13.48 -23.26 30.26
N LEU A 182 12.97 -23.04 29.03
CA LEU A 182 13.00 -24.07 27.99
C LEU A 182 14.43 -24.54 27.67
N THR A 183 15.42 -23.68 27.77
CA THR A 183 16.81 -24.01 27.46
C THR A 183 17.33 -25.15 28.38
N ASP A 184 17.03 -25.10 29.67
CA ASP A 184 17.43 -26.12 30.63
C ASP A 184 16.69 -27.44 30.37
N PHE A 185 15.42 -27.39 30.00
CA PHE A 185 14.67 -28.55 29.60
C PHE A 185 15.27 -29.21 28.35
N LEU A 186 15.61 -28.45 27.31
CA LEU A 186 16.25 -28.98 26.10
C LEU A 186 17.60 -29.65 26.38
N VAL A 187 18.40 -29.08 27.27
CA VAL A 187 19.67 -29.68 27.70
C VAL A 187 19.46 -31.01 28.37
N ARG A 188 18.47 -31.14 29.28
CA ARG A 188 18.14 -32.40 29.98
C ARG A 188 17.56 -33.44 29.02
N VAL A 189 16.69 -33.07 28.11
CA VAL A 189 16.17 -33.97 27.07
C VAL A 189 17.32 -34.51 26.22
N ARG A 190 18.26 -33.67 25.81
CA ARG A 190 19.44 -34.09 25.06
C ARG A 190 20.31 -35.06 25.85
N ALA A 191 20.49 -34.83 27.16
CA ALA A 191 21.28 -35.69 28.03
C ALA A 191 20.64 -37.08 28.21
N SER A 192 19.31 -37.19 28.18
CA SER A 192 18.60 -38.48 28.25
C SER A 192 18.69 -39.33 26.98
N GLY A 193 19.13 -38.77 25.87
CA GLY A 193 19.16 -39.42 24.57
C GLY A 193 17.83 -39.56 23.90
N HIS A 194 16.75 -38.99 24.45
CA HIS A 194 15.45 -38.99 23.82
C HIS A 194 15.37 -38.03 22.62
N GLU A 195 14.76 -38.45 21.52
CA GLU A 195 14.59 -37.61 20.35
C GLU A 195 13.48 -36.59 20.56
N LEU A 196 13.83 -35.31 20.62
CA LEU A 196 12.92 -34.19 20.63
C LEU A 196 13.09 -33.37 19.36
N ARG A 197 12.05 -33.26 18.55
CA ARG A 197 11.99 -32.43 17.35
C ARG A 197 11.38 -31.09 17.73
N CYS A 198 12.10 -30.01 17.43
CA CYS A 198 11.63 -28.65 17.67
C CYS A 198 11.31 -27.99 16.33
N ALA A 199 10.07 -27.54 16.16
CA ALA A 199 9.66 -26.82 14.98
C ALA A 199 10.31 -25.44 14.94
N GLU A 200 10.81 -25.03 13.78
CA GLU A 200 11.55 -23.77 13.61
C GLU A 200 10.71 -22.55 13.98
N ASP A 201 9.43 -22.55 13.65
CA ASP A 201 8.49 -21.48 13.94
C ASP A 201 8.18 -21.37 15.46
N ALA A 202 8.16 -22.50 16.19
CA ALA A 202 8.01 -22.48 17.63
C ALA A 202 9.25 -21.84 18.31
N LEU A 203 10.45 -22.21 17.86
CA LEU A 203 11.69 -21.61 18.35
C LEU A 203 11.80 -20.14 17.99
N ALA A 204 11.40 -19.77 16.77
CA ALA A 204 11.37 -18.39 16.31
C ALA A 204 10.40 -17.53 17.15
N PHE A 205 9.21 -18.05 17.48
CA PHE A 205 8.26 -17.35 18.34
C PHE A 205 8.78 -17.17 19.76
N ILE A 206 9.43 -18.18 20.34
CA ILE A 206 10.06 -18.06 21.66
C ILE A 206 11.17 -17.01 21.63
N ALA A 207 12.01 -17.02 20.61
CA ALA A 207 13.07 -16.04 20.43
C ALA A 207 12.49 -14.62 20.28
N GLU A 208 11.46 -14.43 19.46
CA GLU A 208 10.76 -13.15 19.29
C GLU A 208 10.30 -12.56 20.63
N VAL A 209 9.66 -13.38 21.47
CA VAL A 209 9.16 -12.94 22.78
C VAL A 209 10.32 -12.61 23.73
N ARG A 210 11.32 -13.49 23.86
CA ARG A 210 12.49 -13.28 24.71
C ARG A 210 13.30 -12.05 24.31
N ASP A 211 13.54 -11.88 23.01
CA ASP A 211 14.25 -10.71 22.50
C ASP A 211 13.47 -9.42 22.78
N GLY A 212 12.13 -9.49 22.70
CA GLY A 212 11.24 -8.41 23.09
C GLY A 212 11.33 -8.03 24.57
N GLU A 213 11.40 -9.03 25.46
CA GLU A 213 11.57 -8.83 26.90
C GLU A 213 12.95 -8.28 27.23
N GLN A 214 13.99 -8.87 26.66
CA GLN A 214 15.37 -8.43 26.84
C GLN A 214 15.57 -6.99 26.36
N ARG A 215 14.99 -6.64 25.22
CA ARG A 215 15.02 -5.29 24.67
C ARG A 215 14.41 -4.27 25.63
N ARG A 216 13.23 -4.58 26.18
CA ARG A 216 12.57 -3.73 27.18
C ARG A 216 13.43 -3.58 28.42
N ALA A 217 13.91 -4.68 28.97
CA ALA A 217 14.76 -4.68 30.15
C ALA A 217 16.04 -3.85 29.95
N THR A 218 16.70 -3.99 28.79
CA THR A 218 17.89 -3.22 28.43
C THR A 218 17.62 -1.72 28.41
N LEU A 219 16.51 -1.31 27.79
CA LEU A 219 16.15 0.11 27.70
C LEU A 219 15.66 0.66 29.05
N ASP A 220 14.95 -0.12 29.85
CA ASP A 220 14.50 0.29 31.19
C ASP A 220 15.68 0.47 32.13
N ALA A 221 16.70 -0.39 32.04
CA ALA A 221 17.95 -0.24 32.79
C ALA A 221 18.77 0.97 32.34
N ALA A 222 18.82 1.23 30.99
CA ALA A 222 19.56 2.36 30.45
C ALA A 222 18.86 3.70 30.69
N TYR A 223 17.52 3.70 30.79
CA TYR A 223 16.68 4.89 30.92
C TYR A 223 15.66 4.74 32.05
N PRO A 224 16.13 4.68 33.31
CA PRO A 224 15.26 4.38 34.47
C PRO A 224 14.19 5.45 34.74
N LEU A 225 14.39 6.71 34.28
CA LEU A 225 13.41 7.77 34.36
C LEU A 225 12.58 7.91 33.08
N GLY A 226 12.61 6.88 32.20
CA GLY A 226 11.89 6.92 30.93
C GLY A 226 12.32 8.09 30.05
N ALA A 227 11.37 8.86 29.55
CA ALA A 227 11.59 10.02 28.70
C ALA A 227 12.40 11.16 29.38
N ASP A 228 12.39 11.20 30.69
CA ASP A 228 13.08 12.24 31.48
C ASP A 228 14.51 11.86 31.85
N SER A 229 14.98 10.70 31.38
CA SER A 229 16.34 10.26 31.61
C SER A 229 17.36 11.21 30.95
N PRO A 230 18.32 11.77 31.74
CA PRO A 230 19.32 12.72 31.22
C PRO A 230 20.15 12.16 30.05
N GLN A 231 20.32 10.83 29.98
CA GLN A 231 21.06 10.15 28.92
C GLN A 231 20.43 10.33 27.51
N LEU A 232 19.15 10.74 27.44
CA LEU A 232 18.46 11.06 26.18
C LEU A 232 18.75 12.48 25.69
N ALA A 233 19.30 13.36 26.51
CA ALA A 233 19.56 14.77 26.15
C ALA A 233 20.56 14.90 25.00
N GLY A 234 21.54 13.99 24.90
CA GLY A 234 22.56 13.97 23.83
C GLY A 234 22.32 12.87 22.78
N LEU A 235 21.10 12.42 22.60
CA LEU A 235 20.79 11.35 21.63
C LEU A 235 20.97 11.83 20.19
N LEU A 236 20.55 13.04 19.90
CA LEU A 236 20.69 13.74 18.62
C LEU A 236 21.47 15.05 18.80
N LYS A 237 21.92 15.65 17.71
CA LYS A 237 22.55 17.00 17.68
C LYS A 237 21.65 18.10 18.25
N THR A 238 20.34 17.90 18.25
CA THR A 238 19.34 18.84 18.72
C THR A 238 18.58 18.24 19.90
N ALA A 239 18.26 19.05 20.88
CA ALA A 239 17.46 18.63 22.04
C ALA A 239 16.05 18.20 21.61
N LEU A 240 15.62 17.04 22.08
CA LEU A 240 14.29 16.51 21.84
C LEU A 240 13.29 17.02 22.89
N TYR A 241 12.08 17.30 22.45
CA TYR A 241 10.98 17.55 23.38
C TYR A 241 10.65 16.28 24.20
N PRO A 242 10.10 16.42 25.42
CA PRO A 242 9.78 15.27 26.28
C PRO A 242 8.95 14.20 25.57
N TYR A 243 7.89 14.62 24.87
CA TYR A 243 7.05 13.68 24.13
C TYR A 243 7.79 13.00 22.96
N GLN A 244 8.76 13.68 22.32
CA GLN A 244 9.58 13.05 21.26
C GLN A 244 10.52 11.98 21.82
N ARG A 245 11.11 12.24 22.98
CA ARG A 245 11.90 11.24 23.71
C ARG A 245 11.04 10.04 24.11
N ALA A 246 9.83 10.29 24.61
CA ALA A 246 8.85 9.25 24.92
C ALA A 246 8.50 8.41 23.68
N GLY A 247 8.28 9.07 22.51
CA GLY A 247 7.99 8.38 21.25
C GLY A 247 9.15 7.53 20.74
N ALA A 248 10.38 8.03 20.81
CA ALA A 248 11.57 7.29 20.43
C ALA A 248 11.79 6.04 21.34
N LEU A 249 11.62 6.21 22.66
CA LEU A 249 11.70 5.09 23.61
C LEU A 249 10.59 4.07 23.38
N PHE A 250 9.36 4.52 23.13
CA PHE A 250 8.25 3.63 22.79
C PHE A 250 8.58 2.77 21.57
N ALA A 251 9.04 3.40 20.48
CA ALA A 251 9.43 2.68 19.27
C ALA A 251 10.57 1.69 19.51
N ALA A 252 11.57 2.10 20.28
CA ALA A 252 12.70 1.23 20.62
C ALA A 252 12.29 0.05 21.51
N ARG A 253 11.41 0.24 22.49
CA ARG A 253 10.87 -0.82 23.36
C ARG A 253 10.01 -1.81 22.58
N ALA A 254 9.16 -1.31 21.69
CA ALA A 254 8.31 -2.15 20.85
C ALA A 254 9.14 -2.94 19.83
N GLY A 255 10.26 -2.37 19.34
CA GLY A 255 11.10 -2.92 18.27
C GLY A 255 10.50 -2.74 16.89
N ARG A 256 9.22 -3.03 16.76
CA ARG A 256 8.41 -2.73 15.58
C ARG A 256 7.21 -1.89 16.02
N ALA A 257 7.11 -0.66 15.55
CA ALA A 257 6.15 0.32 16.06
C ALA A 257 5.51 1.16 14.95
N LEU A 258 4.30 1.61 15.23
CA LEU A 258 3.58 2.60 14.44
C LEU A 258 3.49 3.92 15.24
N ILE A 259 4.12 4.98 14.74
CA ILE A 259 3.98 6.34 15.27
C ILE A 259 2.89 7.05 14.46
N GLY A 260 1.70 7.10 15.05
CA GLY A 260 0.50 7.69 14.51
C GLY A 260 0.22 9.12 15.00
N ASP A 261 1.23 9.80 15.54
CA ASP A 261 1.13 11.17 16.04
C ASP A 261 0.52 12.12 15.03
N GLU A 262 -0.20 13.11 15.51
CA GLU A 262 -0.77 14.16 14.66
C GLU A 262 0.33 14.84 13.81
N MET A 263 -0.06 15.33 12.64
CA MET A 263 0.89 15.98 11.72
C MET A 263 1.53 17.21 12.36
N GLY A 264 2.84 17.37 12.17
CA GLY A 264 3.60 18.47 12.72
C GLY A 264 4.23 18.22 14.11
N LEU A 265 3.99 17.05 14.74
CA LEU A 265 4.64 16.65 15.99
C LEU A 265 6.08 16.10 15.83
N GLY A 266 6.64 16.17 14.64
CA GLY A 266 8.03 15.74 14.40
C GLY A 266 8.21 14.23 14.45
N LYS A 267 7.34 13.46 13.79
CA LYS A 267 7.48 12.00 13.65
C LYS A 267 8.83 11.58 13.08
N THR A 268 9.34 12.32 12.09
CA THR A 268 10.66 12.08 11.49
C THR A 268 11.77 12.11 12.53
N VAL A 269 11.78 13.13 13.40
CA VAL A 269 12.79 13.27 14.46
C VAL A 269 12.69 12.15 15.48
N GLN A 270 11.47 11.73 15.83
CA GLN A 270 11.24 10.58 16.72
C GLN A 270 11.78 9.28 16.11
N ALA A 271 11.56 9.06 14.80
CA ALA A 271 12.09 7.90 14.09
C ALA A 271 13.62 7.91 14.05
N ILE A 272 14.24 9.06 13.77
CA ILE A 272 15.70 9.23 13.79
C ILE A 272 16.24 8.93 15.19
N ALA A 273 15.59 9.43 16.24
CA ALA A 273 15.96 9.16 17.61
C ALA A 273 15.80 7.67 17.98
N ALA A 274 14.75 7.00 17.51
CA ALA A 274 14.58 5.56 17.68
C ALA A 274 15.70 4.77 16.99
N VAL A 275 16.11 5.18 15.79
CA VAL A 275 17.24 4.58 15.07
C VAL A 275 18.54 4.69 15.87
N GLU A 276 18.80 5.85 16.47
CA GLU A 276 19.99 6.00 17.33
C GLU A 276 19.93 5.13 18.61
N LEU A 277 18.72 4.89 19.14
CA LEU A 277 18.54 3.93 20.25
C LEU A 277 18.80 2.50 19.78
N PHE A 278 18.32 2.10 18.59
CA PHE A 278 18.61 0.79 18.02
C PHE A 278 20.11 0.60 17.73
N ALA A 279 20.76 1.60 17.17
CA ALA A 279 22.21 1.56 16.93
C ALA A 279 23.02 1.47 18.22
N ARG A 280 22.64 2.23 19.24
CA ARG A 280 23.36 2.33 20.51
C ARG A 280 23.24 1.07 21.37
N HIS A 281 22.06 0.44 21.39
CA HIS A 281 21.76 -0.66 22.32
C HIS A 281 21.64 -2.03 21.66
N PHE A 282 21.38 -2.08 20.36
CA PHE A 282 21.06 -3.33 19.64
C PHE A 282 21.88 -3.50 18.36
N ALA A 283 23.02 -2.77 18.26
CA ALA A 283 23.97 -2.88 17.15
C ALA A 283 23.35 -2.75 15.75
N ALA A 284 22.31 -1.94 15.60
CA ALA A 284 21.75 -1.68 14.28
C ALA A 284 22.70 -0.79 13.45
N GLU A 285 23.12 -1.29 12.30
CA GLU A 285 24.12 -0.65 11.43
C GLU A 285 23.54 -0.28 10.05
N ARG A 286 22.41 -0.88 9.65
CA ARG A 286 21.84 -0.73 8.31
C ARG A 286 20.38 -0.32 8.40
N VAL A 287 20.11 0.92 8.01
CA VAL A 287 18.78 1.53 8.08
C VAL A 287 18.23 1.77 6.68
N LEU A 288 17.08 1.21 6.35
CA LEU A 288 16.35 1.49 5.13
C LEU A 288 15.19 2.44 5.41
N ILE A 289 15.20 3.61 4.81
CA ILE A 289 14.08 4.56 4.85
C ILE A 289 13.30 4.45 3.56
N VAL A 290 12.02 4.11 3.66
CA VAL A 290 11.08 4.05 2.53
C VAL A 290 10.10 5.20 2.65
N CYS A 291 10.14 6.12 1.70
CA CYS A 291 9.33 7.33 1.73
C CYS A 291 8.83 7.70 0.32
N PRO A 292 7.85 8.60 0.18
CA PRO A 292 7.50 9.21 -1.11
C PRO A 292 8.71 9.83 -1.79
N THR A 293 8.73 9.79 -3.13
CA THR A 293 9.85 10.33 -3.94
C THR A 293 10.18 11.77 -3.59
N SER A 294 9.18 12.59 -3.28
CA SER A 294 9.33 13.99 -2.89
C SER A 294 10.04 14.21 -1.55
N LEU A 295 10.05 13.21 -0.67
CA LEU A 295 10.62 13.30 0.68
C LEU A 295 12.05 12.80 0.78
N LYS A 296 12.61 12.14 -0.23
CA LYS A 296 13.96 11.54 -0.14
C LYS A 296 15.03 12.52 0.29
N HIS A 297 15.09 13.69 -0.37
CA HIS A 297 16.09 14.70 -0.05
C HIS A 297 15.78 15.50 1.23
N GLN A 298 14.52 15.50 1.66
CA GLN A 298 14.18 16.02 2.99
C GLN A 298 14.71 15.08 4.08
N TRP A 299 14.49 13.78 3.95
CA TRP A 299 15.05 12.79 4.86
C TRP A 299 16.58 12.86 4.93
N GLU A 300 17.26 13.00 3.79
CA GLU A 300 18.70 13.19 3.71
C GLU A 300 19.15 14.42 4.53
N ARG A 301 18.49 15.57 4.34
CA ARG A 301 18.80 16.80 5.09
C ARG A 301 18.48 16.68 6.57
N GLU A 302 17.38 16.03 6.94
CA GLU A 302 17.03 15.83 8.35
C GLU A 302 17.99 14.85 9.04
N MET A 303 18.39 13.77 8.40
CA MET A 303 19.45 12.88 8.91
C MET A 303 20.75 13.61 9.14
N ALA A 304 21.22 14.39 8.17
CA ALA A 304 22.44 15.19 8.30
C ALA A 304 22.34 16.30 9.38
N ARG A 305 21.16 16.88 9.56
CA ARG A 305 20.87 17.88 10.59
C ARG A 305 20.91 17.29 12.00
N PHE A 306 20.38 16.09 12.20
CA PHE A 306 20.16 15.53 13.52
C PHE A 306 21.24 14.50 13.93
N THR A 307 21.94 13.88 12.97
CA THR A 307 22.95 12.83 13.21
C THR A 307 24.24 13.09 12.46
N GLU A 308 25.31 12.32 12.81
CA GLU A 308 26.57 12.25 12.05
C GLU A 308 26.61 11.06 11.08
N ARG A 309 25.49 10.35 10.93
CA ARG A 309 25.46 9.12 10.16
C ARG A 309 25.52 9.40 8.65
N ARG A 310 26.26 8.54 7.94
CA ARG A 310 26.32 8.60 6.48
C ARG A 310 25.00 8.12 5.86
N VAL A 311 24.55 8.86 4.86
CA VAL A 311 23.26 8.63 4.20
C VAL A 311 23.45 8.55 2.70
N CYS A 312 22.80 7.59 2.05
CA CYS A 312 22.79 7.43 0.61
C CYS A 312 21.36 7.44 0.07
N VAL A 313 21.06 8.35 -0.85
CA VAL A 313 19.76 8.39 -1.54
C VAL A 313 19.79 7.45 -2.73
N ILE A 314 18.94 6.42 -2.70
CA ILE A 314 18.82 5.44 -3.78
C ILE A 314 18.03 6.05 -4.94
N GLY A 315 18.68 6.11 -6.12
CA GLY A 315 18.09 6.67 -7.33
C GLY A 315 18.91 6.37 -8.57
N GLY A 316 18.40 6.71 -9.74
CA GLY A 316 19.03 6.42 -11.01
C GLY A 316 18.69 5.04 -11.59
N GLY A 317 19.38 4.63 -12.65
CA GLY A 317 19.24 3.32 -13.28
C GLY A 317 19.64 2.17 -12.34
N ARG A 318 19.28 0.93 -12.68
CA ARG A 318 19.52 -0.24 -11.80
C ARG A 318 21.01 -0.43 -11.45
N ALA A 319 21.92 -0.26 -12.41
CA ALA A 319 23.36 -0.38 -12.15
C ALA A 319 23.85 0.63 -11.10
N VAL A 320 23.38 1.88 -11.18
CA VAL A 320 23.71 2.92 -10.19
C VAL A 320 23.13 2.57 -8.82
N ARG A 321 21.90 2.06 -8.76
CA ARG A 321 21.31 1.65 -7.49
C ARG A 321 22.03 0.47 -6.87
N GLN A 322 22.45 -0.51 -7.67
CA GLN A 322 23.26 -1.63 -7.22
C GLN A 322 24.60 -1.16 -6.60
N GLN A 323 25.28 -0.21 -7.23
CA GLN A 323 26.50 0.40 -6.67
C GLN A 323 26.20 1.12 -5.32
N ARG A 324 25.09 1.85 -5.25
CA ARG A 324 24.68 2.54 -4.02
C ARG A 324 24.31 1.56 -2.89
N TYR A 325 23.65 0.43 -3.19
CA TYR A 325 23.41 -0.60 -2.18
C TYR A 325 24.70 -1.27 -1.69
N ALA A 326 25.72 -1.36 -2.53
CA ALA A 326 27.02 -1.91 -2.17
C ALA A 326 27.90 -0.96 -1.32
N GLN A 327 27.57 0.33 -1.24
CA GLN A 327 28.28 1.29 -0.40
C GLN A 327 28.01 1.03 1.08
N ASP A 328 29.03 1.25 1.90
CA ASP A 328 28.94 1.12 3.36
C ASP A 328 28.41 2.42 3.99
N ASP A 329 27.12 2.71 3.71
CA ASP A 329 26.39 3.80 4.33
C ASP A 329 25.43 3.26 5.40
N PHE A 330 25.38 3.95 6.54
CA PHE A 330 24.49 3.61 7.63
C PHE A 330 23.02 3.64 7.23
N CYS A 331 22.63 4.62 6.42
CA CYS A 331 21.25 4.81 6.03
C CYS A 331 21.09 4.86 4.50
N LYS A 332 20.13 4.12 3.97
CA LYS A 332 19.73 4.18 2.55
C LYS A 332 18.28 4.64 2.44
N ILE A 333 18.03 5.64 1.59
CA ILE A 333 16.71 6.25 1.39
C ILE A 333 16.19 5.86 0.03
N ALA A 334 15.11 5.10 -0.01
CA ALA A 334 14.44 4.65 -1.22
C ALA A 334 12.98 5.10 -1.29
N ASN A 335 12.38 5.09 -2.46
CA ASN A 335 10.96 5.35 -2.62
C ASN A 335 10.18 4.05 -2.87
N TYR A 336 8.88 4.08 -2.65
CA TYR A 336 7.98 2.92 -2.74
C TYR A 336 8.04 2.20 -4.09
N GLU A 337 8.20 2.96 -5.17
CA GLU A 337 8.23 2.43 -6.54
C GLU A 337 9.53 1.65 -6.85
N THR A 338 10.63 1.99 -6.20
CA THR A 338 11.91 1.29 -6.38
C THR A 338 12.03 0.02 -5.55
N ILE A 339 11.38 -0.05 -4.39
CA ILE A 339 11.46 -1.20 -3.48
C ILE A 339 11.14 -2.52 -4.19
N SER A 340 10.07 -2.57 -4.99
CA SER A 340 9.66 -3.79 -5.69
C SER A 340 10.66 -4.25 -6.76
N ARG A 341 11.44 -3.33 -7.30
CA ARG A 341 12.46 -3.60 -8.34
C ARG A 341 13.82 -3.96 -7.75
N ASP A 342 14.03 -3.63 -6.49
CA ASP A 342 15.31 -3.74 -5.80
C ASP A 342 15.28 -4.73 -4.62
N LEU A 343 14.23 -5.56 -4.51
CA LEU A 343 14.09 -6.52 -3.42
C LEU A 343 15.31 -7.42 -3.26
N ASP A 344 15.86 -7.92 -4.34
CA ASP A 344 17.06 -8.75 -4.34
C ASP A 344 18.31 -8.02 -3.81
N LEU A 345 18.43 -6.72 -4.11
CA LEU A 345 19.51 -5.86 -3.58
C LEU A 345 19.29 -5.56 -2.10
N ILE A 346 18.05 -5.37 -1.68
CA ILE A 346 17.68 -5.13 -0.27
C ILE A 346 17.87 -6.40 0.55
N ASP A 347 17.45 -7.56 0.04
CA ASP A 347 17.63 -8.85 0.68
C ASP A 347 19.13 -9.19 0.83
N ALA A 348 19.95 -8.86 -0.16
CA ALA A 348 21.41 -9.03 -0.08
C ALA A 348 22.07 -8.05 0.91
N TRP A 349 21.54 -6.84 1.05
CA TRP A 349 22.05 -5.83 1.98
C TRP A 349 21.57 -6.06 3.42
N THR A 350 20.42 -6.73 3.61
CA THR A 350 19.83 -7.11 4.91
C THR A 350 19.69 -5.94 5.90
N PRO A 351 18.68 -5.08 5.79
CA PRO A 351 18.48 -3.95 6.70
C PRO A 351 18.15 -4.42 8.13
N ASP A 352 18.76 -3.80 9.14
CA ASP A 352 18.44 -4.03 10.55
C ASP A 352 17.19 -3.26 10.97
N VAL A 353 17.00 -2.05 10.41
CA VAL A 353 15.85 -1.19 10.69
C VAL A 353 15.20 -0.76 9.38
N VAL A 354 13.88 -0.86 9.31
CA VAL A 354 13.09 -0.29 8.21
C VAL A 354 12.18 0.82 8.73
N ILE A 355 12.37 2.03 8.21
CA ILE A 355 11.45 3.15 8.43
C ILE A 355 10.51 3.25 7.24
N VAL A 356 9.22 3.35 7.49
CA VAL A 356 8.19 3.54 6.46
C VAL A 356 7.47 4.86 6.73
N ASP A 357 7.72 5.85 5.89
CA ASP A 357 7.10 7.17 6.04
C ASP A 357 5.91 7.35 5.10
N GLU A 358 4.88 8.07 5.57
CA GLU A 358 3.59 8.23 4.88
C GLU A 358 2.96 6.86 4.54
N ALA A 359 2.84 6.00 5.56
CA ALA A 359 2.45 4.59 5.43
C ALA A 359 1.04 4.39 4.85
N GLN A 360 0.21 5.43 4.72
CA GLN A 360 -1.05 5.35 3.97
C GLN A 360 -0.82 4.95 2.49
N ARG A 361 0.41 5.03 1.98
CA ARG A 361 0.77 4.49 0.66
C ARG A 361 0.64 2.97 0.55
N ILE A 362 0.73 2.25 1.67
CA ILE A 362 0.59 0.79 1.72
C ILE A 362 -0.76 0.33 2.30
N LYS A 363 -1.72 1.22 2.45
CA LYS A 363 -3.07 0.91 2.95
C LYS A 363 -3.82 -0.13 2.09
N ASN A 364 -3.48 -0.24 0.83
CA ASN A 364 -3.99 -1.28 -0.05
C ASN A 364 -2.96 -2.42 -0.16
N TRP A 365 -3.26 -3.54 0.51
CA TRP A 365 -2.44 -4.76 0.57
C TRP A 365 -2.19 -5.44 -0.79
N ASN A 366 -3.02 -5.16 -1.80
CA ASN A 366 -2.88 -5.73 -3.14
C ASN A 366 -1.88 -4.99 -4.02
N THR A 367 -1.41 -3.81 -3.63
CA THR A 367 -0.43 -3.06 -4.42
C THR A 367 0.92 -3.77 -4.44
N ILE A 368 1.65 -3.62 -5.55
CA ILE A 368 2.99 -4.17 -5.72
C ILE A 368 3.92 -3.66 -4.63
N ALA A 369 3.85 -2.37 -4.31
CA ALA A 369 4.66 -1.74 -3.27
C ALA A 369 4.39 -2.31 -1.87
N ALA A 370 3.11 -2.48 -1.49
CA ALA A 370 2.75 -3.06 -0.19
C ALA A 370 3.23 -4.51 -0.06
N ARG A 371 3.07 -5.32 -1.12
CA ARG A 371 3.55 -6.70 -1.13
C ARG A 371 5.07 -6.79 -1.10
N ALA A 372 5.77 -5.91 -1.80
CA ALA A 372 7.22 -5.86 -1.79
C ALA A 372 7.74 -5.48 -0.41
N LEU A 373 7.19 -4.43 0.20
CA LEU A 373 7.60 -3.97 1.52
C LEU A 373 7.43 -5.05 2.59
N LYS A 374 6.30 -5.79 2.56
CA LYS A 374 6.02 -6.88 3.51
C LYS A 374 6.98 -8.09 3.37
N ARG A 375 7.75 -8.17 2.29
CA ARG A 375 8.77 -9.22 2.10
C ARG A 375 10.13 -8.85 2.70
N ILE A 376 10.37 -7.58 2.99
CA ILE A 376 11.63 -7.14 3.57
C ILE A 376 11.70 -7.63 5.01
N ALA A 377 12.62 -8.54 5.27
CA ALA A 377 12.92 -9.00 6.62
C ALA A 377 13.79 -7.96 7.33
N SER A 378 13.37 -7.54 8.53
CA SER A 378 14.18 -6.70 9.41
C SER A 378 13.77 -6.92 10.85
N PRO A 379 14.69 -6.97 11.83
CA PRO A 379 14.36 -7.10 13.23
C PRO A 379 13.58 -5.89 13.77
N PHE A 380 13.85 -4.69 13.27
CA PHE A 380 13.22 -3.47 13.73
C PHE A 380 12.48 -2.74 12.62
N ALA A 381 11.35 -2.10 12.97
CA ALA A 381 10.62 -1.25 12.03
C ALA A 381 9.96 -0.06 12.75
N VAL A 382 9.98 1.11 12.11
CA VAL A 382 9.25 2.29 12.56
C VAL A 382 8.38 2.80 11.43
N VAL A 383 7.08 2.69 11.61
CA VAL A 383 6.09 3.14 10.63
C VAL A 383 5.55 4.49 11.04
N LEU A 384 5.59 5.45 10.12
CA LEU A 384 5.14 6.83 10.35
C LEU A 384 3.91 7.12 9.49
N THR A 385 2.85 7.58 10.12
CA THR A 385 1.66 8.08 9.42
C THR A 385 0.91 9.07 10.30
N GLY A 386 0.38 10.13 9.72
CA GLY A 386 -0.54 11.02 10.42
C GLY A 386 -1.98 10.53 10.41
N THR A 387 -2.29 9.58 9.52
CA THR A 387 -3.63 9.08 9.26
C THR A 387 -3.60 7.59 8.95
N PRO A 388 -3.47 6.72 9.97
CA PRO A 388 -3.42 5.27 9.77
C PRO A 388 -4.75 4.69 9.27
N LEU A 389 -5.84 5.43 9.40
CA LEU A 389 -7.18 5.06 8.94
C LEU A 389 -7.83 6.26 8.24
N GLU A 390 -8.12 6.13 6.95
CA GLU A 390 -8.77 7.19 6.18
C GLU A 390 -10.22 6.87 5.83
N ASN A 391 -10.49 5.65 5.39
CA ASN A 391 -11.81 5.28 4.88
C ASN A 391 -12.35 3.94 5.40
N ARG A 392 -11.49 3.00 5.81
CA ARG A 392 -11.88 1.61 6.11
C ARG A 392 -10.94 0.93 7.09
N LEU A 393 -11.48 0.04 7.90
CA LEU A 393 -10.67 -0.80 8.80
C LEU A 393 -9.66 -1.67 8.05
N GLU A 394 -9.96 -2.11 6.83
CA GLU A 394 -9.03 -2.90 6.02
C GLU A 394 -7.73 -2.14 5.67
N GLU A 395 -7.79 -0.82 5.59
CA GLU A 395 -6.60 0.02 5.38
C GLU A 395 -5.65 -0.05 6.57
N LEU A 396 -6.20 0.00 7.77
CA LEU A 396 -5.46 -0.14 9.02
C LEU A 396 -4.79 -1.51 9.13
N ILE A 397 -5.53 -2.59 8.79
CA ILE A 397 -5.00 -3.95 8.79
C ILE A 397 -3.74 -4.05 7.93
N SER A 398 -3.77 -3.46 6.73
CA SER A 398 -2.61 -3.53 5.82
C SER A 398 -1.36 -2.88 6.40
N ILE A 399 -1.50 -1.78 7.11
CA ILE A 399 -0.39 -1.07 7.77
C ILE A 399 0.09 -1.86 9.00
N VAL A 400 -0.84 -2.30 9.84
CA VAL A 400 -0.51 -3.04 11.07
C VAL A 400 0.16 -4.37 10.76
N GLN A 401 -0.23 -5.08 9.72
CA GLN A 401 0.43 -6.33 9.30
C GLN A 401 1.91 -6.17 8.92
N PHE A 402 2.37 -4.98 8.59
CA PHE A 402 3.79 -4.73 8.40
C PHE A 402 4.52 -4.59 9.74
N VAL A 403 3.86 -4.07 10.77
CA VAL A 403 4.42 -3.93 12.14
C VAL A 403 4.36 -5.27 12.88
N ASP A 404 3.16 -5.85 12.95
CA ASP A 404 2.90 -7.15 13.59
C ASP A 404 1.74 -7.83 12.84
N GLN A 405 2.05 -8.88 12.11
CA GLN A 405 1.05 -9.57 11.26
C GLN A 405 -0.03 -10.32 12.04
N HIS A 406 0.20 -10.57 13.33
CA HIS A 406 -0.71 -11.33 14.17
C HIS A 406 -1.54 -10.45 15.13
N ARG A 407 -1.18 -9.16 15.28
CA ARG A 407 -1.75 -8.26 16.30
C ARG A 407 -3.27 -8.12 16.22
N LEU A 408 -3.80 -7.94 15.03
CA LEU A 408 -5.24 -7.77 14.80
C LEU A 408 -5.96 -9.10 14.49
N GLY A 409 -5.22 -10.21 14.53
CA GLY A 409 -5.75 -11.51 14.11
C GLY A 409 -6.12 -11.58 12.62
N PRO A 410 -6.84 -12.65 12.22
CA PRO A 410 -7.24 -12.81 10.83
C PRO A 410 -8.23 -11.73 10.40
N THR A 411 -8.03 -11.18 9.22
CA THR A 411 -8.88 -10.12 8.65
C THR A 411 -10.37 -10.45 8.67
N TRP A 412 -10.74 -11.71 8.39
CA TRP A 412 -12.14 -12.13 8.36
C TRP A 412 -12.80 -12.09 9.76
N ARG A 413 -12.04 -12.38 10.84
CA ARG A 413 -12.53 -12.30 12.22
C ARG A 413 -12.69 -10.85 12.64
N LEU A 414 -11.68 -10.03 12.41
CA LEU A 414 -11.74 -8.60 12.71
C LEU A 414 -12.94 -7.93 12.03
N LEU A 415 -13.17 -8.27 10.75
CA LEU A 415 -14.32 -7.71 10.02
C LEU A 415 -15.66 -8.26 10.51
N ASP A 416 -15.75 -9.51 10.95
CA ASP A 416 -16.98 -10.07 11.53
C ASP A 416 -17.30 -9.43 12.89
N GLU A 417 -16.29 -9.18 13.71
CA GLU A 417 -16.43 -8.57 15.05
C GLU A 417 -16.74 -7.07 15.01
N HIS A 418 -16.14 -6.36 14.07
CA HIS A 418 -16.18 -4.89 14.06
C HIS A 418 -17.04 -4.26 12.97
N GLN A 419 -17.52 -5.03 11.98
CA GLN A 419 -18.44 -4.54 10.98
C GLN A 419 -19.89 -4.91 11.32
N LYS A 420 -20.76 -3.91 11.39
CA LYS A 420 -22.20 -4.14 11.37
C LYS A 420 -22.66 -4.33 9.93
N ARG A 421 -23.43 -5.41 9.68
CA ARG A 421 -23.96 -5.73 8.36
C ARG A 421 -25.47 -5.82 8.39
N ASP A 422 -26.12 -5.41 7.30
CA ASP A 422 -27.55 -5.58 7.08
C ASP A 422 -27.89 -7.04 6.67
N GLU A 423 -29.18 -7.33 6.53
CA GLU A 423 -29.67 -8.63 6.09
C GLU A 423 -29.14 -9.07 4.72
N ASN A 424 -28.72 -8.12 3.90
CA ASN A 424 -28.11 -8.37 2.59
C ASN A 424 -26.59 -8.55 2.66
N GLY A 425 -25.99 -8.52 3.86
CA GLY A 425 -24.55 -8.63 4.10
C GLY A 425 -23.75 -7.37 3.80
N ARG A 426 -24.41 -6.22 3.64
CA ARG A 426 -23.76 -4.92 3.39
C ARG A 426 -23.30 -4.31 4.70
N VAL A 427 -22.13 -3.67 4.70
CA VAL A 427 -21.59 -2.99 5.89
C VAL A 427 -22.40 -1.72 6.14
N VAL A 428 -23.10 -1.68 7.26
CA VAL A 428 -23.95 -0.54 7.71
C VAL A 428 -23.36 0.19 8.91
N GLY A 429 -22.21 -0.23 9.42
CA GLY A 429 -21.56 0.44 10.54
C GLY A 429 -20.30 -0.26 10.99
N TYR A 430 -19.72 0.33 12.00
CA TYR A 430 -18.62 -0.24 12.77
C TYR A 430 -18.97 -0.20 14.25
N GLN A 431 -18.45 -1.17 15.01
CA GLN A 431 -18.68 -1.31 16.44
C GLN A 431 -17.41 -1.69 17.17
N ALA A 432 -17.38 -1.47 18.48
CA ALA A 432 -16.27 -1.81 19.37
C ALA A 432 -14.90 -1.28 18.86
N LEU A 433 -14.87 -0.06 18.32
CA LEU A 433 -13.68 0.56 17.73
C LEU A 433 -12.59 0.80 18.79
N ASP A 434 -12.99 1.06 20.02
CA ASP A 434 -12.13 1.20 21.20
C ASP A 434 -11.28 -0.06 21.46
N ARG A 435 -11.83 -1.27 21.23
CA ARG A 435 -11.08 -2.53 21.35
C ARG A 435 -9.94 -2.61 20.35
N ILE A 436 -10.13 -2.10 19.14
CA ILE A 436 -9.06 -2.02 18.15
C ILE A 436 -7.94 -1.12 18.68
N GLY A 437 -8.27 0.04 19.19
CA GLY A 437 -7.31 0.95 19.82
C GLY A 437 -6.53 0.29 20.95
N GLN A 438 -7.20 -0.40 21.87
CA GLN A 438 -6.57 -1.13 22.98
C GLN A 438 -5.64 -2.24 22.47
N THR A 439 -6.05 -2.98 21.47
CA THR A 439 -5.22 -4.03 20.84
C THR A 439 -3.95 -3.45 20.21
N LEU A 440 -4.03 -2.25 19.66
CA LEU A 440 -2.91 -1.58 19.00
C LEU A 440 -1.98 -0.84 19.97
N ALA A 441 -2.43 -0.49 21.18
CA ALA A 441 -1.67 0.32 22.14
C ALA A 441 -0.23 -0.16 22.40
N PRO A 442 0.09 -1.48 22.45
CA PRO A 442 1.47 -1.93 22.63
C PRO A 442 2.43 -1.65 21.46
N ILE A 443 1.91 -1.46 20.26
CA ILE A 443 2.70 -1.25 19.05
C ILE A 443 2.43 0.08 18.35
N MET A 444 1.44 0.84 18.80
CA MET A 444 1.02 2.09 18.19
C MET A 444 0.99 3.21 19.23
N LEU A 445 1.66 4.31 18.91
CA LEU A 445 1.62 5.54 19.68
C LEU A 445 0.92 6.62 18.86
N ARG A 446 -0.10 7.24 19.45
CA ARG A 446 -0.78 8.37 18.86
C ARG A 446 -1.03 9.46 19.90
N ARG A 447 -0.70 10.70 19.55
CA ARG A 447 -0.92 11.90 20.38
C ARG A 447 -1.41 13.03 19.51
N ARG A 448 -2.23 13.86 20.06
CA ARG A 448 -2.73 15.10 19.44
C ARG A 448 -1.82 16.27 19.80
N LYS A 449 -1.81 17.29 18.97
CA LYS A 449 -1.05 18.52 19.23
C LYS A 449 -1.50 19.16 20.55
N ALA A 450 -2.80 19.21 20.79
CA ALA A 450 -3.38 19.78 22.01
C ALA A 450 -2.92 19.09 23.31
N GLU A 451 -2.51 17.81 23.25
CA GLU A 451 -2.08 17.03 24.42
C GLU A 451 -0.62 17.28 24.81
N VAL A 452 0.21 17.67 23.83
CA VAL A 452 1.67 17.65 23.99
C VAL A 452 2.36 18.99 23.70
N LEU A 453 1.64 19.94 23.12
CA LEU A 453 2.19 21.24 22.73
C LEU A 453 1.35 22.38 23.33
N GLU A 454 1.57 22.66 24.61
CA GLU A 454 1.01 23.86 25.27
C GLU A 454 1.50 25.17 24.60
N GLN A 455 2.58 25.12 23.84
CA GLN A 455 3.24 26.27 23.23
C GLN A 455 2.88 26.48 21.74
N LEU A 456 2.06 25.59 21.14
CA LEU A 456 1.66 25.80 19.76
C LEU A 456 0.63 26.93 19.70
N PRO A 457 0.86 27.98 18.86
CA PRO A 457 -0.09 29.07 18.73
C PRO A 457 -1.47 28.59 18.31
N GLU A 458 -2.48 29.36 18.70
CA GLU A 458 -3.86 29.09 18.34
C GLU A 458 -4.05 29.02 16.82
N ARG A 459 -4.90 28.10 16.37
CA ARG A 459 -5.35 27.95 15.00
C ARG A 459 -6.79 28.39 14.88
N VAL A 460 -7.06 29.31 13.98
CA VAL A 460 -8.40 29.78 13.66
C VAL A 460 -8.76 29.34 12.24
N ASP A 461 -9.84 28.56 12.14
CA ASP A 461 -10.35 28.06 10.86
C ASP A 461 -11.58 28.88 10.45
N SER A 462 -11.52 29.49 9.28
CA SER A 462 -12.60 30.28 8.68
C SER A 462 -13.04 29.69 7.36
N THR A 463 -14.33 29.73 7.08
CA THR A 463 -14.89 29.32 5.79
C THR A 463 -15.60 30.52 5.18
N LEU A 464 -15.15 30.94 4.01
CA LEU A 464 -15.74 32.01 3.23
C LEU A 464 -16.57 31.40 2.09
N PHE A 465 -17.85 31.75 2.07
CA PHE A 465 -18.80 31.26 1.08
C PHE A 465 -18.89 32.25 -0.08
N MET A 466 -18.48 31.79 -1.27
CA MET A 466 -18.50 32.57 -2.51
C MET A 466 -19.71 32.22 -3.38
N PRO A 467 -20.34 33.19 -4.04
CA PRO A 467 -21.29 32.88 -5.10
C PRO A 467 -20.56 32.28 -6.31
N MET A 468 -21.29 31.59 -7.17
CA MET A 468 -20.81 31.21 -8.50
C MET A 468 -21.26 32.26 -9.54
N SER A 469 -20.45 32.44 -10.58
CA SER A 469 -20.89 33.14 -11.77
C SER A 469 -21.95 32.33 -12.53
N PRO A 470 -22.76 32.96 -13.42
CA PRO A 470 -23.74 32.25 -14.24
C PRO A 470 -23.11 31.10 -15.04
N LEU A 471 -21.95 31.32 -15.65
CA LEU A 471 -21.27 30.32 -16.48
C LEU A 471 -20.74 29.16 -15.61
N GLN A 472 -20.17 29.48 -14.43
CA GLN A 472 -19.79 28.43 -13.46
C GLN A 472 -20.99 27.59 -13.01
N ALA A 473 -22.13 28.25 -12.74
CA ALA A 473 -23.36 27.60 -12.33
C ALA A 473 -23.91 26.68 -13.43
N ASP A 474 -23.86 27.11 -14.70
CA ASP A 474 -24.27 26.29 -15.83
C ASP A 474 -23.41 25.02 -15.94
N HIS A 475 -22.08 25.14 -15.92
CA HIS A 475 -21.17 23.99 -15.93
C HIS A 475 -21.39 23.06 -14.73
N HIS A 476 -21.61 23.60 -13.54
CA HIS A 476 -21.89 22.81 -12.35
C HIS A 476 -23.21 22.04 -12.48
N GLU A 477 -24.26 22.71 -12.96
CA GLU A 477 -25.61 22.13 -13.10
C GLU A 477 -25.65 21.03 -14.16
N GLU A 478 -24.98 21.24 -15.29
CA GLU A 478 -24.87 20.25 -16.35
C GLU A 478 -24.24 18.93 -15.82
N ASN A 479 -23.10 19.04 -15.12
CA ASN A 479 -22.46 17.89 -14.51
C ASN A 479 -23.30 17.30 -13.37
N ARG A 480 -24.03 18.12 -12.60
CA ARG A 480 -24.97 17.67 -11.56
C ARG A 480 -26.10 16.85 -12.18
N ALA A 481 -26.64 17.25 -13.31
CA ALA A 481 -27.66 16.50 -14.03
C ALA A 481 -27.15 15.13 -14.51
N GLN A 482 -25.90 15.05 -14.95
CA GLN A 482 -25.27 13.75 -15.30
C GLN A 482 -25.13 12.86 -14.06
N VAL A 483 -24.67 13.40 -12.94
CA VAL A 483 -24.59 12.68 -11.66
C VAL A 483 -25.96 12.15 -11.25
N ALA A 484 -27.01 12.98 -11.31
CA ALA A 484 -28.37 12.60 -10.94
C ALA A 484 -28.90 11.44 -11.80
N ARG A 485 -28.68 11.47 -13.12
CA ARG A 485 -29.05 10.37 -14.05
C ARG A 485 -28.35 9.05 -13.71
N ILE A 486 -27.07 9.09 -13.35
CA ILE A 486 -26.31 7.90 -12.96
C ILE A 486 -26.81 7.36 -11.61
N VAL A 487 -27.08 8.23 -10.65
CA VAL A 487 -27.63 7.87 -9.34
C VAL A 487 -29.02 7.21 -9.49
N GLN A 488 -29.87 7.77 -10.33
CA GLN A 488 -31.20 7.22 -10.60
C GLN A 488 -31.14 5.82 -11.22
N ARG A 489 -30.27 5.61 -12.22
CA ARG A 489 -30.04 4.27 -12.80
C ARG A 489 -29.54 3.27 -11.76
N TRP A 490 -28.60 3.69 -10.93
CA TRP A 490 -28.10 2.86 -9.84
C TRP A 490 -29.20 2.49 -8.84
N ARG A 491 -30.08 3.43 -8.47
CA ARG A 491 -31.21 3.14 -7.59
C ARG A 491 -32.13 2.06 -8.16
N GLN A 492 -32.36 2.08 -9.46
CA GLN A 492 -33.24 1.12 -10.15
C GLN A 492 -32.58 -0.27 -10.27
N SER A 493 -31.30 -0.34 -10.59
CA SER A 493 -30.60 -1.58 -10.91
C SER A 493 -29.75 -2.14 -9.78
N GLY A 494 -29.40 -1.35 -8.77
CA GLY A 494 -28.45 -1.71 -7.70
C GLY A 494 -27.01 -1.92 -8.21
N PHE A 495 -26.75 -1.70 -9.50
CA PHE A 495 -25.49 -1.94 -10.16
C PHE A 495 -24.97 -0.68 -10.86
N LEU A 496 -23.66 -0.49 -10.86
CA LEU A 496 -22.98 0.59 -11.56
C LEU A 496 -21.91 0.00 -12.47
N SER A 497 -22.06 0.20 -13.78
CA SER A 497 -21.06 -0.25 -14.74
C SER A 497 -19.73 0.50 -14.56
N GLU A 498 -18.62 -0.08 -15.01
CA GLU A 498 -17.31 0.60 -14.98
C GLU A 498 -17.35 1.94 -15.76
N LYS A 499 -18.07 1.97 -16.88
CA LYS A 499 -18.27 3.18 -17.67
C LYS A 499 -19.03 4.24 -16.88
N ASP A 500 -20.10 3.88 -16.17
CA ASP A 500 -20.85 4.81 -15.33
C ASP A 500 -20.06 5.26 -14.11
N GLN A 501 -19.22 4.39 -13.53
CA GLN A 501 -18.30 4.78 -12.46
C GLN A 501 -17.32 5.84 -12.93
N LEU A 502 -16.73 5.66 -14.11
CA LEU A 502 -15.81 6.64 -14.69
C LEU A 502 -16.52 7.97 -15.00
N ARG A 503 -17.68 7.91 -15.63
CA ARG A 503 -18.50 9.10 -15.92
C ARG A 503 -18.89 9.86 -14.64
N LEU A 504 -19.29 9.12 -13.61
CA LEU A 504 -19.60 9.69 -12.30
C LEU A 504 -18.39 10.42 -11.70
N GLN A 505 -17.22 9.80 -11.75
CA GLN A 505 -16.00 10.41 -11.25
C GLN A 505 -15.62 11.67 -12.02
N CYS A 506 -15.72 11.64 -13.34
CA CYS A 506 -15.48 12.82 -14.19
C CYS A 506 -16.47 13.94 -13.87
N ALA A 507 -17.76 13.65 -13.82
CA ALA A 507 -18.78 14.65 -13.54
C ALA A 507 -18.61 15.30 -12.15
N LEU A 508 -18.30 14.50 -11.10
CA LEU A 508 -18.00 15.02 -9.76
C LEU A 508 -16.73 15.88 -9.75
N GLN A 509 -15.73 15.52 -10.54
CA GLN A 509 -14.50 16.31 -10.66
C GLN A 509 -14.78 17.62 -11.40
N ASN A 510 -15.55 17.59 -12.47
CA ASN A 510 -15.96 18.78 -13.21
C ASN A 510 -16.79 19.75 -12.34
N MET A 511 -17.73 19.22 -11.55
CA MET A 511 -18.47 20.04 -10.58
C MET A 511 -17.55 20.78 -9.60
N ARG A 512 -16.48 20.12 -9.13
CA ARG A 512 -15.50 20.76 -8.25
C ARG A 512 -14.62 21.76 -8.98
N MET A 513 -14.24 21.47 -10.22
CA MET A 513 -13.43 22.38 -11.05
C MET A 513 -14.19 23.65 -11.37
N SER A 514 -15.49 23.54 -11.73
CA SER A 514 -16.34 24.72 -11.96
C SER A 514 -16.48 25.62 -10.73
N CYS A 515 -16.38 25.07 -9.50
CA CYS A 515 -16.38 25.90 -8.28
C CYS A 515 -15.18 26.87 -8.19
N ASN A 516 -14.06 26.57 -8.85
CA ASN A 516 -12.90 27.46 -8.85
C ASN A 516 -12.96 28.49 -9.99
N SER A 517 -13.15 28.05 -11.23
CA SER A 517 -13.34 28.90 -12.42
C SER A 517 -13.80 28.03 -13.60
N SER A 518 -14.54 28.61 -14.53
CA SER A 518 -14.86 28.00 -15.83
C SER A 518 -13.61 27.59 -16.61
N PHE A 519 -12.52 28.36 -16.48
CA PHE A 519 -11.23 28.07 -17.13
C PHE A 519 -10.70 26.65 -16.90
N LEU A 520 -11.03 26.04 -15.77
CA LEU A 520 -10.59 24.68 -15.48
C LEU A 520 -11.24 23.63 -16.40
N LEU A 521 -12.38 23.98 -17.00
CA LEU A 521 -13.16 23.13 -17.89
C LEU A 521 -12.96 23.47 -19.36
N ASP A 522 -13.16 24.75 -19.74
CA ASP A 522 -13.15 25.21 -21.13
C ASP A 522 -11.79 25.71 -21.64
N HIS A 523 -10.84 26.02 -20.75
CA HIS A 523 -9.52 26.59 -21.05
C HIS A 523 -9.52 27.99 -21.70
N GLU A 524 -10.66 28.59 -21.83
CA GLU A 524 -10.85 29.84 -22.58
C GLU A 524 -11.35 30.97 -21.68
N THR A 525 -12.35 30.70 -20.83
CA THR A 525 -13.02 31.73 -20.05
C THR A 525 -12.49 31.77 -18.62
N ASP A 526 -11.96 32.93 -18.20
CA ASP A 526 -11.57 33.16 -16.80
C ASP A 526 -12.77 33.78 -16.06
N ASP A 527 -13.79 32.96 -15.77
CA ASP A 527 -14.99 33.38 -15.07
C ASP A 527 -15.10 32.63 -13.72
N GLY A 528 -15.10 33.41 -12.63
CA GLY A 528 -15.20 32.88 -11.28
C GLY A 528 -14.67 33.82 -10.21
N PHE A 529 -15.36 33.88 -9.08
CA PHE A 529 -15.10 34.87 -8.03
C PHE A 529 -13.98 34.50 -7.07
N LYS A 530 -13.60 33.21 -6.95
CA LYS A 530 -12.63 32.79 -5.93
C LYS A 530 -11.23 33.36 -6.13
N ALA A 531 -10.77 33.49 -7.37
CA ALA A 531 -9.47 34.04 -7.66
C ALA A 531 -9.41 35.54 -7.36
N ASP A 532 -10.46 36.27 -7.65
CA ASP A 532 -10.55 37.72 -7.40
C ASP A 532 -10.70 38.00 -5.89
N GLU A 533 -11.52 37.20 -5.19
CA GLU A 533 -11.63 37.27 -3.74
C GLU A 533 -10.32 36.93 -3.02
N LEU A 534 -9.57 35.94 -3.56
CA LEU A 534 -8.23 35.68 -3.06
C LEU A 534 -7.34 36.92 -3.18
N MET A 535 -7.41 37.66 -4.30
CA MET A 535 -6.61 38.91 -4.44
C MET A 535 -7.01 39.95 -3.41
N THR A 536 -8.31 40.13 -3.14
CA THR A 536 -8.81 41.02 -2.08
C THR A 536 -8.29 40.58 -0.71
N LEU A 537 -8.36 39.28 -0.39
CA LEU A 537 -7.82 38.73 0.84
C LEU A 537 -6.30 38.94 0.95
N LEU A 538 -5.58 38.77 -0.15
CA LEU A 538 -4.14 38.98 -0.17
C LEU A 538 -3.79 40.47 0.01
N ASP A 539 -4.54 41.41 -0.59
CA ASP A 539 -4.38 42.85 -0.36
C ASP A 539 -4.48 43.18 1.14
N ASP A 540 -5.49 42.64 1.82
CA ASP A 540 -5.68 42.85 3.25
C ASP A 540 -4.56 42.20 4.11
N ILE A 541 -4.24 40.94 3.87
CA ILE A 541 -3.24 40.20 4.65
C ILE A 541 -1.84 40.80 4.43
N LEU A 542 -1.50 41.06 3.17
CA LEU A 542 -0.21 41.59 2.80
C LEU A 542 -0.05 43.12 3.10
N SER A 543 -1.07 43.81 3.60
CA SER A 543 -0.92 45.15 4.17
C SER A 543 0.05 45.14 5.33
N GLU A 544 0.16 44.04 6.07
CA GLU A 544 1.20 43.82 7.06
C GLU A 544 2.52 43.43 6.38
N PRO A 545 3.62 44.22 6.55
CA PRO A 545 4.89 43.99 5.82
C PRO A 545 5.51 42.62 6.06
N SER A 546 5.29 41.99 7.23
CA SER A 546 5.87 40.72 7.62
C SER A 546 5.03 39.54 7.21
N ALA A 547 3.80 39.73 6.74
CA ALA A 547 2.87 38.68 6.42
C ALA A 547 3.25 37.92 5.16
N LYS A 548 3.23 36.59 5.22
CA LYS A 548 3.37 35.68 4.10
C LYS A 548 2.25 34.66 4.11
N VAL A 549 1.76 34.31 2.93
CA VAL A 549 0.58 33.46 2.74
C VAL A 549 0.93 32.21 1.92
N VAL A 550 0.36 31.09 2.32
CA VAL A 550 0.43 29.83 1.55
C VAL A 550 -0.95 29.51 0.98
N VAL A 551 -1.04 29.36 -0.34
CA VAL A 551 -2.29 29.08 -1.05
C VAL A 551 -2.23 27.68 -1.62
N PHE A 552 -3.23 26.85 -1.30
CA PHE A 552 -3.36 25.49 -1.78
C PHE A 552 -4.53 25.32 -2.75
N SER A 553 -4.30 24.59 -3.82
CA SER A 553 -5.35 24.05 -4.68
C SER A 553 -4.95 22.68 -5.21
N GLN A 554 -5.92 21.81 -5.43
CA GLN A 554 -5.69 20.52 -6.08
C GLN A 554 -5.22 20.71 -7.53
N TRP A 555 -5.71 21.75 -8.21
CA TRP A 555 -5.50 21.94 -9.64
C TRP A 555 -4.43 22.99 -9.95
N GLN A 556 -3.50 22.62 -10.82
CA GLN A 556 -2.45 23.50 -11.29
C GLN A 556 -3.04 24.72 -12.03
N ARG A 557 -4.11 24.55 -12.79
CA ARG A 557 -4.77 25.64 -13.53
C ARG A 557 -5.35 26.71 -12.63
N THR A 558 -5.86 26.37 -11.46
CA THR A 558 -6.25 27.39 -10.46
C THR A 558 -5.06 28.29 -10.12
N HIS A 559 -3.87 27.70 -9.93
CA HIS A 559 -2.68 28.48 -9.66
C HIS A 559 -2.22 29.33 -10.86
N GLU A 560 -2.41 28.86 -12.09
CA GLU A 560 -2.12 29.64 -13.29
C GLU A 560 -2.96 30.92 -13.36
N LEU A 561 -4.26 30.84 -13.00
CA LEU A 561 -5.11 32.02 -12.87
C LEU A 561 -4.64 32.98 -11.78
N ILE A 562 -4.23 32.42 -10.64
CA ILE A 562 -3.70 33.23 -9.53
C ILE A 562 -2.37 33.89 -9.94
N VAL A 563 -1.48 33.16 -10.60
CA VAL A 563 -0.20 33.71 -11.08
C VAL A 563 -0.41 34.88 -12.04
N ARG A 564 -1.37 34.81 -12.96
CA ARG A 564 -1.69 35.95 -13.85
C ARG A 564 -2.01 37.22 -13.06
N ARG A 565 -2.88 37.09 -12.05
CA ARG A 565 -3.30 38.22 -11.19
C ARG A 565 -2.19 38.72 -10.27
N LEU A 566 -1.27 37.86 -9.83
CA LEU A 566 -0.09 38.25 -9.05
C LEU A 566 0.91 39.03 -9.89
N LEU A 567 1.12 38.59 -11.15
CA LEU A 567 2.00 39.28 -12.11
C LEU A 567 1.47 40.68 -12.48
N GLU A 568 0.15 40.84 -12.64
CA GLU A 568 -0.49 42.13 -12.88
C GLU A 568 -0.23 43.13 -11.72
N ARG A 569 -0.04 42.63 -10.50
CA ARG A 569 0.27 43.40 -9.28
C ARG A 569 1.76 43.51 -8.97
N ASP A 570 2.62 42.94 -9.80
CA ASP A 570 4.07 42.80 -9.56
C ASP A 570 4.41 42.11 -8.22
N TRP A 571 3.55 41.18 -7.76
CA TRP A 571 3.77 40.48 -6.50
C TRP A 571 4.64 39.25 -6.69
N GLN A 572 5.78 39.23 -5.99
CA GLN A 572 6.70 38.13 -6.03
C GLN A 572 6.11 36.89 -5.35
N HIS A 573 6.18 35.78 -6.04
CA HIS A 573 5.62 34.52 -5.58
C HIS A 573 6.46 33.30 -5.93
N VAL A 574 6.18 32.18 -5.30
CA VAL A 574 6.69 30.85 -5.63
C VAL A 574 5.53 29.97 -6.06
N PHE A 575 5.69 29.25 -7.16
CA PHE A 575 4.73 28.22 -7.58
C PHE A 575 5.38 26.84 -7.47
N PHE A 576 4.85 26.02 -6.57
CA PHE A 576 5.37 24.72 -6.20
C PHE A 576 4.38 23.60 -6.56
N HIS A 577 4.72 22.77 -7.53
CA HIS A 577 3.85 21.72 -8.03
C HIS A 577 4.61 20.40 -8.27
N GLY A 578 3.91 19.31 -8.59
CA GLY A 578 4.48 17.99 -8.77
C GLY A 578 5.54 17.90 -9.87
N GLY A 579 5.46 18.73 -10.91
CA GLY A 579 6.40 18.79 -12.02
C GLY A 579 7.73 19.53 -11.71
N VAL A 580 7.87 20.18 -10.55
CA VAL A 580 9.12 20.85 -10.17
C VAL A 580 10.20 19.79 -9.90
N PRO A 581 11.37 19.85 -10.59
CA PRO A 581 12.49 18.94 -10.35
C PRO A 581 12.93 18.94 -8.88
N GLY A 582 13.39 17.79 -8.40
CA GLY A 582 13.70 17.57 -6.98
C GLY A 582 14.80 18.50 -6.44
N ASP A 583 15.78 18.81 -7.26
CA ASP A 583 16.90 19.73 -6.98
C ASP A 583 16.42 21.19 -6.80
N LYS A 584 15.49 21.65 -7.63
CA LYS A 584 14.94 23.02 -7.57
C LYS A 584 13.93 23.23 -6.42
N ARG A 585 13.41 22.15 -5.85
CA ARG A 585 12.41 22.25 -4.76
C ARG A 585 12.94 22.94 -3.53
N GLY A 586 14.21 22.68 -3.17
CA GLY A 586 14.88 23.34 -2.05
C GLY A 586 15.00 24.84 -2.25
N GLU A 587 15.47 25.27 -3.41
CA GLU A 587 15.68 26.67 -3.77
C GLU A 587 14.38 27.51 -3.70
N LEU A 588 13.25 26.92 -4.16
CA LEU A 588 11.95 27.59 -4.09
C LEU A 588 11.49 27.80 -2.63
N VAL A 589 11.67 26.79 -1.77
CA VAL A 589 11.33 26.90 -0.35
C VAL A 589 12.24 27.92 0.33
N ASP A 590 13.53 27.89 0.05
CA ASP A 590 14.51 28.82 0.61
C ASP A 590 14.24 30.26 0.14
N ARG A 591 13.84 30.45 -1.12
CA ARG A 591 13.40 31.75 -1.62
C ARG A 591 12.21 32.27 -0.84
N PHE A 592 11.15 31.46 -0.68
CA PHE A 592 9.99 31.90 0.10
C PHE A 592 10.32 32.18 1.57
N ASN A 593 11.20 31.41 2.18
CA ASN A 593 11.56 31.59 3.58
C ASN A 593 12.41 32.83 3.82
N ASN A 594 13.36 33.12 2.94
CA ASN A 594 14.42 34.11 3.17
C ASN A 594 14.26 35.43 2.40
N ASP A 595 13.53 35.42 1.27
CA ASP A 595 13.28 36.60 0.48
C ASP A 595 12.07 37.36 1.04
N ALA A 596 12.27 38.60 1.49
CA ALA A 596 11.23 39.43 2.10
C ALA A 596 10.15 39.84 1.08
N ASP A 597 10.51 39.97 -0.19
CA ASP A 597 9.60 40.38 -1.25
C ASP A 597 8.72 39.20 -1.76
N CYS A 598 9.23 37.99 -1.61
CA CYS A 598 8.50 36.78 -1.97
C CYS A 598 7.49 36.37 -0.88
N ARG A 599 6.26 36.88 -0.98
CA ARG A 599 5.28 36.80 0.11
C ARG A 599 4.15 35.80 -0.12
N VAL A 600 4.01 35.27 -1.34
CA VAL A 600 2.97 34.30 -1.70
C VAL A 600 3.60 32.98 -2.14
N PHE A 601 3.15 31.88 -1.52
CA PHE A 601 3.56 30.51 -1.87
C PHE A 601 2.36 29.74 -2.39
N LEU A 602 2.35 29.41 -3.67
CA LEU A 602 1.32 28.61 -4.32
C LEU A 602 1.74 27.14 -4.34
N SER A 603 0.88 26.23 -3.93
CA SER A 603 1.19 24.79 -3.88
C SER A 603 0.04 23.91 -4.29
N THR A 604 0.32 22.90 -5.12
CA THR A 604 -0.60 21.76 -5.30
C THR A 604 -0.41 20.72 -4.20
N ASP A 605 -1.41 19.85 -3.98
CA ASP A 605 -1.32 18.77 -2.99
C ASP A 605 -0.10 17.87 -3.24
N ALA A 606 0.16 17.51 -4.50
CA ALA A 606 1.29 16.68 -4.89
C ALA A 606 2.65 17.37 -4.65
N GLY A 607 2.71 18.69 -4.80
CA GLY A 607 3.90 19.49 -4.53
C GLY A 607 4.14 19.69 -3.03
N GLY A 608 3.07 19.91 -2.26
CA GLY A 608 3.11 20.34 -0.88
C GLY A 608 3.59 19.32 0.15
N VAL A 609 3.87 18.07 -0.24
CA VAL A 609 4.28 17.02 0.70
C VAL A 609 5.67 17.32 1.28
N GLY A 610 5.77 17.37 2.61
CA GLY A 610 7.04 17.51 3.34
C GLY A 610 7.60 18.91 3.49
N LEU A 611 6.93 19.95 3.03
CA LEU A 611 7.41 21.34 3.16
C LEU A 611 7.39 21.84 4.59
N ASN A 612 8.37 22.69 4.92
CA ASN A 612 8.53 23.39 6.20
C ASN A 612 8.36 24.88 5.97
N LEU A 613 7.14 25.40 6.13
CA LEU A 613 6.78 26.80 5.86
C LEU A 613 6.41 27.58 7.13
N GLN A 614 6.43 26.92 8.31
CA GLN A 614 5.98 27.46 9.59
C GLN A 614 6.80 28.67 10.08
N HIS A 615 8.04 28.84 9.62
CA HIS A 615 8.88 29.98 10.02
C HIS A 615 8.56 31.23 9.21
N ALA A 616 8.06 31.08 7.99
CA ALA A 616 7.78 32.16 7.09
C ALA A 616 6.30 32.60 7.14
N ALA A 617 5.37 31.67 7.06
CA ALA A 617 3.95 31.95 6.92
C ALA A 617 3.15 31.66 8.20
N ALA A 618 2.06 32.40 8.39
CA ALA A 618 1.05 32.18 9.41
C ALA A 618 -0.37 32.07 8.83
N VAL A 619 -0.55 32.28 7.54
CA VAL A 619 -1.85 32.20 6.87
C VAL A 619 -1.84 31.10 5.81
N VAL A 620 -2.89 30.28 5.80
CA VAL A 620 -3.14 29.22 4.83
C VAL A 620 -4.48 29.47 4.16
N VAL A 621 -4.50 29.56 2.84
CA VAL A 621 -5.75 29.67 2.06
C VAL A 621 -5.94 28.40 1.24
N ASN A 622 -7.09 27.76 1.37
CA ASN A 622 -7.52 26.62 0.56
C ASN A 622 -8.52 27.11 -0.51
N MET A 623 -8.12 27.09 -1.76
CA MET A 623 -8.98 27.43 -2.91
C MET A 623 -10.10 26.42 -3.14
N ASP A 624 -9.86 25.16 -2.73
CA ASP A 624 -10.78 24.04 -2.86
C ASP A 624 -10.64 23.09 -1.67
N LEU A 625 -11.71 22.35 -1.38
CA LEU A 625 -11.73 21.35 -0.33
C LEU A 625 -11.39 19.96 -0.91
N PRO A 626 -10.47 19.22 -0.30
CA PRO A 626 -10.21 17.83 -0.69
C PRO A 626 -11.31 16.90 -0.14
N TRP A 627 -11.57 15.76 -0.82
CA TRP A 627 -12.47 14.71 -0.33
C TRP A 627 -11.99 14.02 0.96
N ASN A 628 -10.71 14.12 1.24
CA ASN A 628 -10.07 13.49 2.39
C ASN A 628 -9.66 14.56 3.41
N PRO A 629 -10.22 14.54 4.65
CA PRO A 629 -9.84 15.50 5.69
C PRO A 629 -8.35 15.46 6.02
N ALA A 630 -7.69 14.30 5.85
CA ALA A 630 -6.26 14.18 6.04
C ALA A 630 -5.44 15.07 5.10
N VAL A 631 -5.87 15.24 3.86
CA VAL A 631 -5.20 16.13 2.89
C VAL A 631 -5.33 17.58 3.33
N LEU A 632 -6.51 17.97 3.83
CA LEU A 632 -6.71 19.31 4.38
C LEU A 632 -5.79 19.57 5.58
N GLU A 633 -5.74 18.62 6.52
CA GLU A 633 -4.82 18.72 7.67
C GLU A 633 -3.33 18.66 7.24
N GLN A 634 -3.01 17.95 6.15
CA GLN A 634 -1.65 17.98 5.56
C GLN A 634 -1.29 19.37 5.02
N ARG A 635 -2.20 20.04 4.30
CA ARG A 635 -2.00 21.41 3.83
C ARG A 635 -1.74 22.34 5.02
N ILE A 636 -2.61 22.34 6.01
CA ILE A 636 -2.51 23.18 7.22
C ILE A 636 -1.25 22.86 8.02
N GLY A 637 -0.91 21.59 8.15
CA GLY A 637 0.29 21.12 8.84
C GLY A 637 1.62 21.53 8.21
N ARG A 638 1.63 22.21 7.08
CA ARG A 638 2.86 22.88 6.52
C ARG A 638 3.20 24.15 7.26
N VAL A 639 2.20 24.81 7.85
CA VAL A 639 2.31 26.08 8.57
C VAL A 639 2.05 25.88 10.06
N HIS A 640 0.96 25.16 10.46
CA HIS A 640 0.61 24.91 11.84
C HIS A 640 1.33 23.67 12.39
N ARG A 641 2.57 23.87 12.78
CA ARG A 641 3.46 22.80 13.29
C ARG A 641 4.51 23.39 14.24
N LEU A 642 5.27 22.49 14.83
CA LEU A 642 6.37 22.79 15.75
C LEU A 642 7.34 23.85 15.18
N GLY A 643 7.64 24.87 15.97
CA GLY A 643 8.44 26.01 15.53
C GLY A 643 7.64 27.19 14.98
N GLN A 644 6.32 27.08 14.91
CA GLN A 644 5.43 28.22 14.65
C GLN A 644 5.30 29.06 15.93
N THR A 645 5.48 30.38 15.79
CA THR A 645 5.42 31.35 16.90
C THR A 645 4.24 32.31 16.81
N ARG A 646 3.53 32.32 15.68
CA ARG A 646 2.39 33.21 15.39
C ARG A 646 1.10 32.40 15.33
N GLY A 647 -0.02 33.01 15.71
CA GLY A 647 -1.36 32.44 15.48
C GLY A 647 -1.53 32.07 14.00
N VAL A 648 -2.09 30.90 13.73
CA VAL A 648 -2.29 30.42 12.35
C VAL A 648 -3.74 30.62 11.95
N GLN A 649 -3.94 31.34 10.87
CA GLN A 649 -5.24 31.52 10.25
C GLN A 649 -5.38 30.58 9.04
N VAL A 650 -6.46 29.82 9.00
CA VAL A 650 -6.83 28.94 7.90
C VAL A 650 -8.10 29.45 7.27
N ILE A 651 -8.04 29.75 5.98
CA ILE A 651 -9.18 30.27 5.22
C ILE A 651 -9.56 29.25 4.14
N ASN A 652 -10.79 28.76 4.18
CA ASN A 652 -11.34 27.84 3.19
C ASN A 652 -12.32 28.58 2.30
N LEU A 653 -12.05 28.64 0.99
CA LEU A 653 -12.96 29.24 0.02
C LEU A 653 -13.93 28.17 -0.51
N VAL A 654 -15.21 28.36 -0.31
CA VAL A 654 -16.25 27.39 -0.63
C VAL A 654 -17.32 28.04 -1.52
N ALA A 655 -17.61 27.45 -2.67
CA ALA A 655 -18.68 27.91 -3.52
C ALA A 655 -20.04 27.53 -2.90
N ARG A 656 -20.88 28.53 -2.66
CA ARG A 656 -22.20 28.37 -2.01
C ARG A 656 -23.18 27.63 -2.92
N GLY A 657 -23.99 26.74 -2.36
CA GLY A 657 -25.00 25.97 -3.09
C GLY A 657 -24.43 24.88 -3.99
N THR A 658 -23.18 24.48 -3.77
CA THR A 658 -22.45 23.55 -4.63
C THR A 658 -22.04 22.26 -3.93
N ILE A 659 -21.37 21.39 -4.70
CA ILE A 659 -20.73 20.18 -4.22
C ILE A 659 -19.74 20.48 -3.07
N GLU A 660 -19.03 21.62 -3.07
CA GLU A 660 -18.06 21.96 -2.03
C GLU A 660 -18.71 22.22 -0.67
N GLU A 661 -19.85 22.90 -0.65
CA GLU A 661 -20.61 23.10 0.61
C GLU A 661 -21.05 21.76 1.21
N SER A 662 -21.53 20.86 0.37
CA SER A 662 -21.92 19.52 0.77
C SER A 662 -20.72 18.67 1.24
N MET A 663 -19.52 18.90 0.71
CA MET A 663 -18.31 18.20 1.15
C MET A 663 -17.92 18.49 2.59
N LEU A 664 -18.31 19.64 3.16
CA LEU A 664 -18.04 19.95 4.57
C LEU A 664 -18.64 18.89 5.52
N SER A 665 -19.86 18.42 5.24
CA SER A 665 -20.51 17.38 6.03
C SER A 665 -19.81 16.02 5.90
N VAL A 666 -19.32 15.70 4.72
CA VAL A 666 -18.56 14.47 4.45
C VAL A 666 -17.22 14.47 5.17
N LEU A 667 -16.54 15.62 5.19
CA LEU A 667 -15.27 15.77 5.91
C LEU A 667 -15.47 15.61 7.42
N ALA A 668 -16.55 16.20 7.99
CA ALA A 668 -16.89 16.04 9.38
C ALA A 668 -17.18 14.57 9.75
N PHE A 669 -17.92 13.85 8.91
CA PHE A 669 -18.21 12.43 9.12
C PHE A 669 -16.93 11.54 9.09
N LYS A 670 -16.04 11.75 8.12
CA LYS A 670 -14.78 11.00 8.05
C LYS A 670 -13.89 11.27 9.27
N LYS A 671 -13.90 12.48 9.78
CA LYS A 671 -13.19 12.85 11.01
C LYS A 671 -13.73 12.09 12.22
N SER A 672 -15.04 11.88 12.33
CA SER A 672 -15.65 11.13 13.44
C SER A 672 -15.29 9.65 13.45
N LEU A 673 -15.19 9.01 12.26
CA LEU A 673 -14.75 7.60 12.15
C LEU A 673 -13.32 7.41 12.66
N PHE A 674 -12.45 8.30 12.27
CA PHE A 674 -11.06 8.29 12.70
C PHE A 674 -10.95 8.49 14.24
N SER A 675 -11.69 9.45 14.76
CA SER A 675 -11.73 9.74 16.18
C SER A 675 -12.27 8.56 17.01
N GLY A 676 -13.22 7.78 16.49
CA GLY A 676 -13.76 6.61 17.18
C GLY A 676 -12.74 5.49 17.42
N VAL A 677 -11.75 5.34 16.52
CA VAL A 677 -10.69 4.31 16.70
C VAL A 677 -9.55 4.80 17.57
N PHE A 678 -9.15 6.07 17.44
CA PHE A 678 -7.84 6.53 17.92
C PHE A 678 -7.89 7.62 18.98
N ASP A 679 -9.01 8.33 19.11
CA ASP A 679 -9.07 9.57 19.86
C ASP A 679 -10.21 9.58 20.90
N ASP A 680 -10.55 8.43 21.50
CA ASP A 680 -11.65 8.27 22.47
C ASP A 680 -13.01 8.78 21.97
N GLY A 681 -13.23 8.73 20.67
CA GLY A 681 -14.50 9.04 20.04
C GLY A 681 -15.56 7.95 20.27
N ALA A 682 -16.68 8.05 19.57
CA ALA A 682 -17.75 7.05 19.66
C ALA A 682 -17.23 5.66 19.26
N SER A 683 -17.37 4.67 20.15
CA SER A 683 -16.98 3.28 19.91
C SER A 683 -17.86 2.60 18.84
N GLU A 684 -19.01 3.21 18.54
CA GLU A 684 -19.97 2.74 17.55
C GLU A 684 -20.33 3.82 16.55
N ILE A 685 -20.27 3.48 15.26
CA ILE A 685 -20.65 4.37 14.18
C ILE A 685 -21.62 3.62 13.27
N THR A 686 -22.82 4.13 13.17
CA THR A 686 -23.82 3.59 12.26
C THR A 686 -23.66 4.24 10.89
N LEU A 687 -23.59 3.39 9.91
CA LEU A 687 -23.53 3.78 8.55
C LEU A 687 -24.82 3.31 7.85
N HIS A 688 -25.61 4.19 7.28
CA HIS A 688 -26.82 3.81 6.53
C HIS A 688 -26.42 3.42 5.10
N GLY A 689 -26.72 2.19 4.67
CA GLY A 689 -26.51 1.70 3.30
C GLY A 689 -25.16 1.00 2.99
N SER A 690 -25.09 0.36 1.82
CA SER A 690 -23.87 -0.28 1.31
C SER A 690 -22.79 0.76 0.97
N ARG A 691 -21.58 0.30 0.68
CA ARG A 691 -20.45 1.15 0.24
C ARG A 691 -20.77 1.95 -1.01
N LEU A 692 -21.36 1.28 -1.99
CA LEU A 692 -21.83 1.92 -3.20
C LEU A 692 -23.04 2.79 -2.87
N SER A 693 -23.98 2.30 -2.06
CA SER A 693 -25.11 3.04 -1.55
C SER A 693 -24.67 4.35 -0.87
N LYS A 694 -23.67 4.27 0.01
CA LYS A 694 -23.14 5.46 0.71
C LYS A 694 -22.38 6.41 -0.16
N PHE A 695 -21.53 5.87 -1.01
CA PHE A 695 -20.89 6.70 -2.01
C PHE A 695 -21.96 7.41 -2.84
N MET A 696 -23.00 6.68 -3.24
CA MET A 696 -24.11 7.23 -4.00
C MET A 696 -25.01 8.14 -3.16
N GLU A 697 -25.30 7.80 -1.90
CA GLU A 697 -25.99 8.69 -0.93
C GLU A 697 -25.17 9.94 -0.62
N THR A 698 -23.84 9.78 -0.45
CA THR A 698 -22.92 10.90 -0.32
C THR A 698 -22.92 11.76 -1.57
N VAL A 699 -22.83 11.15 -2.75
CA VAL A 699 -22.92 11.82 -4.04
C VAL A 699 -24.27 12.52 -4.17
N GLU A 700 -25.33 11.88 -3.76
CA GLU A 700 -26.69 12.40 -3.78
C GLU A 700 -26.86 13.58 -2.82
N GLN A 701 -26.41 13.46 -1.57
CA GLN A 701 -26.37 14.57 -0.60
C GLN A 701 -25.51 15.73 -1.11
N VAL A 702 -24.33 15.41 -1.65
CA VAL A 702 -23.37 16.36 -2.16
C VAL A 702 -23.86 17.03 -3.45
N SER A 703 -24.60 16.32 -4.30
CA SER A 703 -25.11 16.87 -5.55
C SER A 703 -26.45 17.60 -5.42
N GLY A 704 -27.09 17.56 -4.23
CA GLY A 704 -28.40 18.15 -4.03
C GLY A 704 -29.50 17.53 -4.91
N ALA A 705 -29.30 16.29 -5.42
CA ALA A 705 -30.19 15.63 -6.37
C ALA A 705 -31.53 15.17 -5.76
N MET A 706 -31.87 15.60 -4.55
CA MET A 706 -33.05 15.15 -3.83
C MET A 706 -34.10 16.23 -3.57
N SER A 707 -34.26 17.20 -4.40
CA SER A 707 -35.56 17.83 -4.47
C SER A 707 -36.52 16.84 -5.12
N GLN A 708 -37.44 16.30 -4.36
CA GLN A 708 -38.62 15.64 -4.87
C GLN A 708 -39.41 16.62 -5.78
N GLN A 709 -39.00 16.72 -7.00
CA GLN A 709 -39.91 17.06 -8.07
C GLN A 709 -40.17 15.76 -8.82
N THR A 710 -41.32 15.20 -8.56
CA THR A 710 -42.03 14.28 -9.49
C THR A 710 -41.91 14.85 -10.87
N ILE A 711 -40.98 14.30 -11.63
CA ILE A 711 -41.04 14.43 -13.08
C ILE A 711 -42.05 13.38 -13.47
N ASP A 712 -43.28 13.84 -13.76
CA ASP A 712 -44.28 13.05 -14.42
C ASP A 712 -43.65 12.48 -15.69
N ALA A 713 -43.71 11.16 -15.77
CA ALA A 713 -43.20 10.41 -16.89
C ALA A 713 -44.08 10.71 -18.11
N GLU A 714 -43.68 11.64 -18.93
CA GLU A 714 -44.10 11.68 -20.34
C GLU A 714 -43.03 10.98 -21.18
N SER A 715 -43.48 9.88 -21.73
CA SER A 715 -42.82 9.02 -22.68
C SER A 715 -42.56 9.74 -23.99
N ASP A 716 -41.33 10.16 -24.26
CA ASP A 716 -40.83 10.36 -25.64
C ASP A 716 -39.30 10.46 -25.79
N ASP A 717 -38.53 10.08 -24.74
CA ASP A 717 -37.08 10.31 -24.72
C ASP A 717 -36.21 9.12 -25.17
N ALA A 718 -36.78 8.07 -25.75
CA ALA A 718 -35.95 6.95 -26.24
C ALA A 718 -35.15 7.31 -27.51
N GLU A 719 -35.69 8.20 -28.36
CA GLU A 719 -34.99 8.66 -29.58
C GLU A 719 -34.00 9.81 -29.30
N ALA A 720 -34.20 10.59 -28.23
CA ALA A 720 -33.25 11.63 -27.83
C ALA A 720 -31.98 11.06 -27.16
N LEU A 721 -32.06 9.89 -26.56
CA LEU A 721 -30.93 9.19 -25.94
C LEU A 721 -29.93 8.64 -26.96
N ASP A 722 -30.40 8.26 -28.17
CA ASP A 722 -29.50 7.79 -29.22
C ASP A 722 -28.79 8.96 -29.95
N ALA A 723 -29.44 10.12 -30.06
CA ALA A 723 -28.82 11.32 -30.63
C ALA A 723 -27.75 11.95 -29.70
N LEU A 724 -27.95 11.88 -28.38
CA LEU A 724 -26.98 12.34 -27.37
C LEU A 724 -25.78 11.41 -27.25
N SER A 725 -25.91 10.12 -27.57
CA SER A 725 -24.79 9.19 -27.57
C SER A 725 -23.77 9.46 -28.67
N ALA A 726 -24.14 10.14 -29.74
CA ALA A 726 -23.25 10.51 -30.85
C ALA A 726 -22.45 11.79 -30.57
N THR A 727 -23.01 12.73 -29.76
CA THR A 727 -22.33 13.96 -29.35
C THR A 727 -21.47 13.76 -28.06
N ASP A 728 -21.81 12.77 -27.22
CA ASP A 728 -21.07 12.44 -26.03
C ASP A 728 -19.64 11.88 -26.31
N GLY A 729 -19.38 11.40 -27.51
CA GLY A 729 -18.05 10.88 -27.90
C GLY A 729 -16.98 11.97 -27.94
N GLU A 730 -17.32 13.18 -28.36
CA GLU A 730 -16.36 14.30 -28.40
C GLU A 730 -16.19 14.97 -27.02
N ALA A 731 -17.27 15.10 -26.25
CA ALA A 731 -17.23 15.63 -24.90
C ALA A 731 -16.52 14.67 -23.94
N GLU A 732 -16.67 13.34 -24.12
CA GLU A 732 -15.97 12.32 -23.36
C GLU A 732 -14.46 12.31 -23.65
N ALA A 733 -14.07 12.57 -24.91
CA ALA A 733 -12.66 12.70 -25.28
C ALA A 733 -12.02 13.98 -24.72
N ALA A 734 -12.77 15.08 -24.68
CA ALA A 734 -12.33 16.33 -24.08
C ALA A 734 -12.22 16.23 -22.54
N SER A 735 -13.21 15.61 -21.89
CA SER A 735 -13.19 15.37 -20.43
C SER A 735 -12.06 14.43 -20.01
N LYS A 736 -11.75 13.39 -20.79
CA LYS A 736 -10.59 12.51 -20.55
C LYS A 736 -9.26 13.23 -20.71
N ARG A 737 -9.15 14.16 -21.64
CA ARG A 737 -7.94 14.99 -21.81
C ARG A 737 -7.76 15.95 -20.64
N VAL A 738 -8.82 16.55 -20.16
CA VAL A 738 -8.81 17.47 -19.02
C VAL A 738 -8.47 16.72 -17.72
N ALA A 739 -9.09 15.55 -17.49
CA ALA A 739 -8.79 14.71 -16.32
C ALA A 739 -7.35 14.15 -16.33
N ALA A 740 -6.78 13.88 -17.53
CA ALA A 740 -5.42 13.36 -17.65
C ALA A 740 -4.34 14.41 -17.37
N THR A 741 -4.62 15.70 -17.59
CA THR A 741 -3.65 16.76 -17.35
C THR A 741 -3.67 17.31 -15.93
N ASP A 742 -4.80 17.31 -15.24
CA ASP A 742 -4.93 17.82 -13.87
C ASP A 742 -4.96 16.74 -12.79
N SER A 743 -5.19 15.46 -13.18
CA SER A 743 -5.30 14.32 -12.27
C SER A 743 -3.96 13.69 -11.86
N ALA A 744 -2.85 14.42 -11.87
CA ALA A 744 -1.55 13.92 -11.39
C ALA A 744 -1.49 13.60 -9.89
N ALA A 745 -2.62 13.58 -9.20
CA ALA A 745 -2.73 13.28 -7.77
C ALA A 745 -3.27 11.88 -7.43
N ALA A 746 -3.50 11.01 -8.44
CA ALA A 746 -3.76 9.60 -8.16
C ALA A 746 -2.67 8.75 -8.81
N PRO A 747 -2.07 7.77 -8.12
CA PRO A 747 -1.07 6.90 -8.71
C PRO A 747 -1.78 5.92 -9.66
N ALA A 748 -1.86 6.27 -10.92
CA ALA A 748 -2.06 5.30 -11.98
C ALA A 748 -0.69 5.02 -12.59
N GLU A 749 -0.41 3.75 -12.79
CA GLU A 749 0.78 3.21 -13.41
C GLU A 749 1.11 3.97 -14.71
N LEU A 750 2.31 4.55 -14.76
CA LEU A 750 2.85 5.13 -15.98
C LEU A 750 3.48 4.03 -16.83
N PRO A 751 3.15 3.92 -18.10
CA PRO A 751 4.03 3.27 -19.05
C PRO A 751 5.22 4.20 -19.29
N THR A 752 6.41 3.65 -19.16
CA THR A 752 7.67 4.25 -19.57
C THR A 752 7.70 4.35 -21.09
N GLU A 753 7.63 5.57 -21.61
CA GLU A 753 8.37 5.92 -22.84
C GLU A 753 8.30 7.44 -23.04
N MET A 754 9.47 8.05 -23.04
CA MET A 754 9.67 9.44 -23.47
C MET A 754 9.93 9.45 -24.98
N PRO A 755 9.33 10.32 -25.75
CA PRO A 755 9.79 10.62 -27.08
C PRO A 755 10.94 11.62 -27.05
N ALA A 756 11.96 11.34 -27.85
CA ALA A 756 13.09 12.21 -28.11
C ALA A 756 12.65 13.50 -28.82
N THR A 757 13.25 14.61 -28.42
CA THR A 757 13.17 15.89 -29.10
C THR A 757 14.02 15.90 -30.37
N PRO A 758 13.60 16.53 -31.46
CA PRO A 758 14.45 16.77 -32.61
C PRO A 758 15.34 18.00 -32.44
N ASP A 759 16.56 17.83 -32.88
CA ASP A 759 17.56 18.89 -33.11
C ASP A 759 17.04 20.00 -34.04
N ASN A 760 17.47 21.23 -33.75
CA ASN A 760 17.67 22.20 -34.81
C ASN A 760 18.87 23.10 -34.51
N HIS A 761 19.72 23.18 -35.52
CA HIS A 761 20.96 23.91 -35.73
C HIS A 761 20.80 25.43 -35.71
N ALA A 762 21.83 26.11 -35.25
CA ALA A 762 22.65 27.01 -36.06
C ALA A 762 23.64 27.83 -35.21
N GLU A 763 24.95 27.66 -35.52
CA GLU A 763 25.97 28.68 -35.79
C GLU A 763 26.09 29.89 -34.83
N ALA A 764 27.21 30.39 -34.41
CA ALA A 764 28.58 30.41 -34.90
C ALA A 764 29.49 31.04 -33.88
N ALA A 765 30.78 30.68 -33.94
CA ALA A 765 31.98 31.49 -33.87
C ALA A 765 32.62 31.86 -32.52
N ALA A 766 33.87 31.41 -32.47
CA ALA A 766 35.11 32.08 -32.09
C ALA A 766 35.78 31.70 -30.77
N GLU A 767 36.84 30.95 -30.93
CA GLU A 767 38.04 30.86 -30.08
C GLU A 767 38.77 32.23 -29.96
N PRO A 768 39.82 32.45 -29.11
CA PRO A 768 40.98 31.55 -28.96
C PRO A 768 41.70 31.52 -27.57
N ALA A 769 42.37 30.38 -27.37
CA ALA A 769 43.80 30.17 -26.99
C ALA A 769 44.45 30.84 -25.78
N ALA A 770 45.14 30.07 -24.99
CA ALA A 770 46.59 29.99 -24.69
C ALA A 770 46.84 29.15 -23.43
N GLU A 771 47.58 28.08 -23.60
CA GLU A 771 48.97 27.82 -23.14
C GLU A 771 49.16 27.71 -21.61
N ALA A 772 49.93 26.87 -21.05
CA ALA A 772 50.90 25.84 -21.45
C ALA A 772 51.47 25.17 -20.17
N THR A 773 52.04 23.99 -20.42
CA THR A 773 53.21 23.36 -19.76
C THR A 773 53.10 22.88 -18.32
N ASN A 774 53.55 21.71 -17.90
CA ASN A 774 54.66 20.82 -18.26
C ASN A 774 54.49 19.44 -17.56
N ALA A 775 54.88 18.41 -18.22
CA ALA A 775 55.33 17.14 -17.66
C ALA A 775 56.81 17.25 -17.28
N PRO A 776 57.57 16.20 -16.91
CA PRO A 776 57.31 14.78 -16.56
C PRO A 776 58.12 14.29 -15.34
N VAL A 777 58.21 12.96 -15.08
CA VAL A 777 59.36 12.07 -14.77
C VAL A 777 58.85 10.84 -14.00
N ALA A 778 58.87 9.68 -14.62
CA ALA A 778 59.77 8.55 -14.77
C ALA A 778 59.77 7.58 -13.58
N ALA A 779 59.31 6.38 -13.82
CA ALA A 779 60.01 5.10 -14.11
C ALA A 779 60.56 4.32 -12.91
N HIS A 780 60.10 3.09 -12.78
CA HIS A 780 60.95 1.90 -12.65
C HIS A 780 60.17 0.59 -12.80
N GLN A 781 60.50 -0.18 -13.81
CA GLN A 781 60.56 -1.63 -13.81
C GLN A 781 61.94 -2.07 -13.33
N PRO A 782 62.30 -3.35 -13.05
CA PRO A 782 62.04 -4.49 -13.92
C PRO A 782 61.88 -5.89 -13.24
N ASP A 783 61.67 -6.87 -14.14
CA ASP A 783 62.24 -8.26 -14.23
C ASP A 783 61.57 -9.36 -13.38
N ASP A 784 61.42 -10.60 -13.76
CA ASP A 784 61.84 -11.37 -14.98
C ASP A 784 61.16 -12.77 -14.99
N ALA A 785 61.21 -13.37 -16.20
CA ALA A 785 61.22 -14.78 -16.52
C ALA A 785 59.98 -15.67 -16.18
N GLY A 786 59.40 -16.39 -17.08
CA GLY A 786 59.79 -16.98 -18.33
C GLY A 786 59.06 -18.27 -18.54
N ALA A 787 58.54 -18.50 -19.70
CA ALA A 787 58.56 -19.76 -20.48
C ALA A 787 57.45 -19.76 -21.52
N ALA A 788 57.86 -19.78 -22.74
CA ALA A 788 57.09 -19.95 -23.95
C ALA A 788 56.64 -21.40 -24.15
N ILE A 789 55.47 -21.63 -24.70
CA ILE A 789 55.21 -22.66 -25.70
C ILE A 789 54.17 -22.14 -26.71
N ASP A 790 54.57 -22.25 -27.92
CA ASP A 790 54.01 -22.00 -29.24
C ASP A 790 52.60 -22.55 -29.47
N ARG A 791 51.74 -21.77 -30.12
CA ARG A 791 50.92 -22.16 -31.27
C ARG A 791 50.02 -21.02 -31.79
N ALA A 792 50.09 -20.92 -33.08
CA ALA A 792 49.52 -19.91 -33.96
C ALA A 792 47.97 -19.85 -33.98
N PRO A 793 47.37 -18.76 -34.55
CA PRO A 793 46.02 -18.28 -34.25
C PRO A 793 44.91 -18.84 -35.12
N PRO A 794 43.69 -18.71 -34.72
CA PRO A 794 42.65 -18.26 -35.64
C PRO A 794 41.71 -17.22 -35.13
N GLY A 795 41.29 -16.35 -35.99
CA GLY A 795 39.97 -15.86 -36.19
C GLY A 795 39.48 -14.76 -35.24
N GLY A 796 39.12 -13.63 -35.84
CA GLY A 796 38.69 -12.40 -35.27
C GLY A 796 37.38 -12.48 -34.40
N PRO A 797 36.96 -11.35 -33.81
CA PRO A 797 35.93 -11.29 -32.78
C PRO A 797 34.57 -11.61 -33.37
N HIS A 798 33.94 -12.68 -32.87
CA HIS A 798 32.52 -12.91 -33.05
C HIS A 798 31.76 -11.87 -32.26
N THR A 799 31.27 -10.85 -32.93
CA THR A 799 30.14 -10.04 -32.45
C THR A 799 28.95 -10.98 -32.30
N THR A 800 28.54 -11.26 -31.07
CA THR A 800 27.25 -11.86 -30.78
C THR A 800 26.19 -10.85 -31.21
N ALA A 801 25.63 -11.08 -32.41
CA ALA A 801 24.46 -10.30 -32.85
C ALA A 801 23.32 -10.50 -31.83
N ASP A 802 22.83 -9.39 -31.33
CA ASP A 802 21.65 -9.34 -30.44
C ASP A 802 20.48 -10.03 -31.18
N PRO A 803 19.92 -11.13 -30.64
CA PRO A 803 18.84 -11.85 -31.30
C PRO A 803 17.55 -11.04 -31.44
N TRP A 804 17.45 -9.90 -30.74
CA TRP A 804 16.29 -9.01 -30.73
C TRP A 804 16.37 -7.88 -31.77
N ALA A 805 17.54 -7.56 -32.28
CA ALA A 805 17.74 -6.49 -33.25
C ALA A 805 16.87 -6.62 -34.52
N PRO A 806 16.69 -7.82 -35.11
CA PRO A 806 15.81 -8.00 -36.27
C PRO A 806 14.32 -7.85 -35.91
N LEU A 807 13.90 -8.26 -34.69
CA LEU A 807 12.53 -8.17 -34.25
C LEU A 807 12.13 -6.73 -33.87
N LEU A 808 13.03 -6.01 -33.23
CA LEU A 808 12.86 -4.58 -32.95
C LEU A 808 12.81 -3.76 -34.24
N GLY A 809 13.68 -4.06 -35.19
CA GLY A 809 13.66 -3.42 -36.53
C GLY A 809 12.34 -3.63 -37.26
N ALA A 810 11.84 -4.88 -37.28
CA ALA A 810 10.55 -5.22 -37.89
C ALA A 810 9.34 -4.55 -37.17
N GLY A 811 9.41 -4.46 -35.86
CA GLY A 811 8.38 -3.79 -35.04
C GLY A 811 8.32 -2.29 -35.30
N ILE A 812 9.46 -1.62 -35.37
CA ILE A 812 9.56 -0.18 -35.66
C ILE A 812 9.06 0.10 -37.07
N GLN A 813 9.42 -0.75 -38.06
CA GLN A 813 8.96 -0.60 -39.42
C GLN A 813 7.46 -0.79 -39.56
N LEU A 814 6.86 -1.76 -38.86
CA LEU A 814 5.42 -1.98 -38.79
C LEU A 814 4.67 -0.79 -38.19
N LEU A 815 5.20 -0.23 -37.11
CA LEU A 815 4.64 0.96 -36.47
C LEU A 815 4.73 2.19 -37.38
N GLY A 816 5.85 2.35 -38.10
CA GLY A 816 6.01 3.43 -39.08
C GLY A 816 5.01 3.34 -40.24
N GLU A 817 4.76 2.14 -40.78
CA GLU A 817 3.79 1.90 -41.83
C GLU A 817 2.35 2.07 -41.36
N LEU A 818 2.05 1.69 -40.12
CA LEU A 818 0.73 1.91 -39.50
C LEU A 818 0.47 3.41 -39.26
N ALA A 819 1.47 4.16 -38.86
CA ALA A 819 1.36 5.60 -38.67
C ALA A 819 1.14 6.33 -40.01
N ALA A 820 1.85 5.93 -41.06
CA ALA A 820 1.67 6.46 -42.42
C ALA A 820 0.28 6.13 -43.02
N ALA A 821 -0.23 4.92 -42.75
CA ALA A 821 -1.55 4.49 -43.16
C ALA A 821 -2.68 5.21 -42.39
N ALA A 822 -2.45 5.59 -41.14
CA ALA A 822 -3.39 6.37 -40.32
C ALA A 822 -3.50 7.83 -40.81
N GLN A 823 -2.40 8.40 -41.32
CA GLN A 823 -2.37 9.76 -41.88
C GLN A 823 -2.85 9.87 -43.32
N GLY A 824 -3.23 8.75 -43.96
CA GLY A 824 -3.81 8.74 -45.28
C GLY A 824 -2.83 8.88 -46.46
N GLU A 825 -1.53 8.85 -46.21
CA GLU A 825 -0.48 9.09 -47.21
C GLU A 825 -0.08 7.88 -48.05
N ARG A 826 -0.40 6.63 -47.64
CA ARG A 826 -0.14 5.41 -48.41
C ARG A 826 -1.07 4.25 -48.04
N GLU A 827 -1.47 3.43 -49.03
CA GLU A 827 -2.10 2.13 -48.77
C GLU A 827 -1.07 1.16 -48.18
N SER A 828 -1.26 0.73 -46.95
CA SER A 828 -0.42 -0.26 -46.31
C SER A 828 -0.82 -1.68 -46.76
N PRO A 829 0.12 -2.59 -47.10
CA PRO A 829 -0.20 -3.98 -47.41
C PRO A 829 -0.85 -4.74 -46.25
N TRP A 830 -0.76 -4.22 -45.07
CA TRP A 830 -1.25 -4.81 -43.84
C TRP A 830 -2.66 -4.36 -43.41
N VAL A 831 -3.19 -3.27 -44.01
CA VAL A 831 -4.52 -2.74 -43.71
C VAL A 831 -5.44 -3.01 -44.86
N ARG A 832 -6.50 -3.75 -44.64
CA ARG A 832 -7.53 -4.03 -45.62
C ARG A 832 -8.85 -3.43 -45.19
N ARG A 833 -9.70 -3.07 -46.19
CA ARG A 833 -11.06 -2.58 -45.92
C ARG A 833 -12.02 -3.69 -46.25
N ASP A 834 -12.94 -3.99 -45.35
CA ASP A 834 -14.01 -4.93 -45.63
C ASP A 834 -14.94 -4.34 -46.69
N PRO A 835 -15.20 -5.02 -47.79
CA PRO A 835 -16.02 -4.51 -48.87
C PRO A 835 -17.52 -4.41 -48.51
N GLN A 836 -17.98 -5.08 -47.43
CA GLN A 836 -19.37 -5.07 -47.03
C GLN A 836 -19.67 -4.08 -45.89
N THR A 837 -18.76 -3.95 -44.93
CA THR A 837 -18.96 -3.06 -43.75
C THR A 837 -18.21 -1.75 -43.85
N GLY A 838 -17.24 -1.64 -44.77
CA GLY A 838 -16.37 -0.47 -44.90
C GLY A 838 -15.31 -0.32 -43.80
N GLU A 839 -15.28 -1.21 -42.85
CA GLU A 839 -14.33 -1.18 -41.71
C GLU A 839 -12.92 -1.54 -42.18
N ARG A 840 -11.92 -0.92 -41.54
CA ARG A 840 -10.50 -1.23 -41.77
C ARG A 840 -10.03 -2.28 -40.74
N TYR A 841 -9.44 -3.37 -41.22
CA TYR A 841 -8.88 -4.41 -40.37
C TYR A 841 -7.41 -4.69 -40.69
N LEU A 842 -6.66 -5.12 -39.70
CA LEU A 842 -5.23 -5.46 -39.80
C LEU A 842 -5.10 -6.93 -40.23
N ARG A 843 -4.45 -7.18 -41.36
CA ARG A 843 -4.13 -8.54 -41.83
C ARG A 843 -2.65 -8.81 -41.60
N LEU A 844 -2.34 -9.56 -40.55
CA LEU A 844 -0.98 -10.02 -40.29
C LEU A 844 -0.74 -11.38 -40.96
N PRO A 845 0.35 -11.57 -41.69
CA PRO A 845 0.69 -12.89 -42.22
C PRO A 845 1.01 -13.82 -41.04
N VAL A 846 0.49 -15.03 -41.06
CA VAL A 846 0.87 -16.06 -40.08
C VAL A 846 2.28 -16.48 -40.45
N PRO A 847 3.27 -16.41 -39.51
CA PRO A 847 4.61 -16.88 -39.78
C PRO A 847 4.60 -18.37 -40.16
N ASP A 848 5.50 -18.78 -41.02
CA ASP A 848 5.66 -20.19 -41.37
C ASP A 848 6.01 -21.04 -40.13
N ALA A 849 5.73 -22.34 -40.21
CA ALA A 849 5.92 -23.27 -39.10
C ALA A 849 7.34 -23.30 -38.53
N GLN A 850 8.37 -23.06 -39.39
CA GLN A 850 9.77 -23.02 -38.95
C GLN A 850 10.09 -21.75 -38.15
N THR A 851 9.50 -20.62 -38.53
CA THR A 851 9.66 -19.36 -37.81
C THR A 851 8.96 -19.43 -36.45
N VAL A 852 7.76 -20.03 -36.35
CA VAL A 852 7.06 -20.27 -35.09
C VAL A 852 7.86 -21.20 -34.18
N GLN A 853 8.48 -22.25 -34.76
CA GLN A 853 9.31 -23.19 -34.02
C GLN A 853 10.58 -22.54 -33.48
N ARG A 854 11.28 -21.72 -34.27
CA ARG A 854 12.45 -20.94 -33.79
C ARG A 854 12.12 -19.93 -32.71
N LEU A 855 10.96 -19.29 -32.80
CA LEU A 855 10.46 -18.39 -31.72
C LEU A 855 10.17 -19.17 -30.46
N ALA A 856 9.57 -20.34 -30.56
CA ALA A 856 9.29 -21.21 -29.42
C ALA A 856 10.59 -21.73 -28.78
N GLU A 857 11.58 -22.17 -29.61
CA GLU A 857 12.90 -22.63 -29.15
C GLU A 857 13.69 -21.50 -28.49
N GLY A 858 13.64 -20.27 -29.04
CA GLY A 858 14.24 -19.07 -28.43
C GLY A 858 13.61 -18.70 -27.07
N LEU A 859 12.31 -18.77 -26.97
CA LEU A 859 11.59 -18.56 -25.71
C LEU A 859 11.89 -19.65 -24.67
N LEU A 860 11.95 -20.90 -25.09
CA LEU A 860 12.34 -22.03 -24.22
C LEU A 860 13.78 -21.95 -23.76
N GLY A 861 14.71 -21.49 -24.63
CA GLY A 861 16.10 -21.21 -24.28
C GLY A 861 16.27 -20.11 -23.24
N LEU A 862 15.43 -19.07 -23.30
CA LEU A 862 15.39 -18.00 -22.29
C LEU A 862 14.79 -18.44 -20.94
N LEU A 863 13.83 -19.37 -20.98
CA LEU A 863 13.20 -19.91 -19.77
C LEU A 863 14.01 -21.05 -19.13
N GLY A 864 14.91 -21.70 -19.92
CA GLY A 864 15.76 -22.81 -19.47
C GLY A 864 17.16 -22.41 -18.98
N GLY A 865 17.58 -21.16 -19.15
CA GLY A 865 18.94 -20.64 -18.85
C GLY A 865 19.23 -20.33 -17.39
N GLY A 866 18.50 -20.89 -16.43
CA GLY A 866 18.66 -20.68 -14.99
C GLY A 866 19.18 -21.90 -14.22
N ARG A 867 20.23 -22.59 -14.72
CA ARG A 867 21.02 -23.56 -13.92
C ARG A 867 22.44 -23.64 -14.46
N ARG A 868 23.32 -22.81 -13.94
CA ARG A 868 24.71 -23.14 -13.57
C ARG A 868 25.23 -22.08 -12.62
#